data_e04b77a7d7b4ad0489c9aa196064033e
#
_entry.id   e04b77a7d7b4ad0489c9aa196064033e
#
_cell.length_a   1.000
_cell.length_b   1.000
_cell.length_c   1.000
_cell.angle_alpha   90.00
_cell.angle_beta   90.00
_cell.angle_gamma   90.00
#
_symmetry.space_group_name_H-M   'P 1'
#
loop_
_entity.id
_entity.type
_entity.pdbx_description
1 polymer ?
#
loop_
_entity_poly.entity_id
_entity_poly.type
_entity_poly.pdbx_seq_one_letter_code
_entity_poly.pdbx_strand_id
1 'polypeptide(L)'
;MKRVLKSFISVLTALILTISTCFVKVPTVYADEKKPVGQVTVSMEKFTLGLGYIIEPVLVPIYEGDTGATIITRMMDKNLGKGSYEYTGSIGDESGVVGQSFYLASVKDKDHRGGKIPKYILKECDEPYGRNREDWLGEFDYTSMSGWMYAVNNWFPNYGAGQYKLKDGDVMRWQYTVWGYGSDLGSTFMGGGDALVNPPVKDKLTTAIATVNSSEEKEKLLQNKEVKKAYDEAMKVLQDMETTEAKVKSATENLQSSTKKYEKEKINQSVSNAIKETGAYLLKTVPEAGFGTFSGEWTVLGLARGGIEVPNGYNEKYVENIKKVVAEKKGVLHKVKYTEYSRLILGLSSIGLDATDVSGYSMVAPLGDFNGVKRQGINGPIFALIALDSRGYEIPKAPEGKVQTTREMLIDYILGKEITQKSGELGGWALSGSTPDPDITAMSIQSLAPYYNTNEKVKSAVDRGLTQLSKLQLDNGAYNSWGTVNSESTAQVIVALTALGINPLEDERFIKVNSKTGKESNLLSGIMQFYSEGGGFKHVLNMNTDAMATDQGMYALVAYERFLDGKSSLYNMQDQINYTLDDVELYDDETKQLEVKGAPGCSLGKIIWSVEDKDVATISEDGILTAKKSGTTKVNAKIGSKTITATVTVKKNPAKIVMEKIDALGEITLEKEKQVKEARKAYEGLGDEFKQKVTNLSILINAEKTIAAIKEENQKVVDEFVSKVNEIDLSGGFSQEVKGYVLGLKEIYDNLDKDQKALVPQTSLDKLTNSLIKIDKLEVENLISILDSIQRPATEDDLDKVTGFLAAYDAMSDSQKSKEEVKNAKAKIDEILLEIDEEKAYEQMAKELASDVKKLKTPIDKKELETGKSLVKRHKELNDRAKLYFIEDKEAVSNLDKIKVNIDQIATADEFDNSIRDYVVENINSKEKLKSAKSKLDTYNKLSDEVKSYVTEKEKVESLKTAISKAEENLAKAKEVDDLINALPEKITESDYEAVLSVKEKYDELTDDQKGFWSISY
;
A
#
# COMPACT_ATOMS: atom_id res chain seq x y z
N MET A 1 28.37 -64.79 -31.87
CA MET A 1 28.22 -63.44 -31.34
C MET A 1 28.06 -63.34 -29.84
N LYS A 2 27.27 -64.15 -29.12
CA LYS A 2 27.14 -64.11 -27.64
C LYS A 2 28.38 -64.57 -26.83
N ARG A 3 29.31 -65.39 -27.42
CA ARG A 3 30.57 -65.84 -26.77
C ARG A 3 31.71 -64.77 -26.90
N VAL A 4 31.76 -64.04 -27.98
CA VAL A 4 32.75 -62.93 -28.19
C VAL A 4 32.49 -61.70 -27.31
N LEU A 5 31.19 -61.39 -27.06
CA LEU A 5 30.80 -60.29 -26.21
C LEU A 5 31.10 -60.55 -24.72
N LYS A 6 30.99 -61.81 -24.23
CA LYS A 6 31.38 -62.21 -22.86
C LYS A 6 32.90 -62.14 -22.61
N SER A 7 33.73 -62.47 -23.61
CA SER A 7 35.19 -62.37 -23.53
C SER A 7 35.65 -60.89 -23.52
N PHE A 8 34.96 -59.98 -24.26
CA PHE A 8 35.31 -58.58 -24.27
C PHE A 8 34.95 -57.88 -22.94
N ILE A 9 33.82 -58.26 -22.30
CA ILE A 9 33.43 -57.73 -20.98
C ILE A 9 34.34 -58.25 -19.88
N SER A 10 34.81 -59.49 -19.95
CA SER A 10 35.76 -60.04 -18.96
C SER A 10 37.18 -59.45 -19.09
N VAL A 11 37.60 -59.07 -20.30
CA VAL A 11 38.90 -58.41 -20.53
C VAL A 11 38.86 -56.94 -20.10
N LEU A 12 37.69 -56.24 -20.32
CA LEU A 12 37.53 -54.87 -19.90
C LEU A 12 37.45 -54.75 -18.36
N THR A 13 36.77 -55.72 -17.69
CA THR A 13 36.73 -55.79 -16.21
C THR A 13 38.07 -56.14 -15.58
N ALA A 14 38.85 -57.00 -16.24
CA ALA A 14 40.24 -57.30 -15.83
C ALA A 14 41.19 -56.12 -16.04
N LEU A 15 41.01 -55.35 -17.13
CA LEU A 15 41.85 -54.15 -17.38
C LEU A 15 41.55 -53.00 -16.41
N ILE A 16 40.27 -52.87 -15.98
CA ILE A 16 39.86 -51.85 -14.99
C ILE A 16 40.35 -52.26 -13.59
N LEU A 17 40.41 -53.55 -13.25
CA LEU A 17 40.92 -54.04 -11.97
C LEU A 17 42.49 -54.06 -11.91
N THR A 18 43.19 -54.14 -13.01
CA THR A 18 44.68 -54.06 -13.03
C THR A 18 45.21 -52.64 -13.09
N ILE A 19 44.42 -51.67 -13.55
CA ILE A 19 44.80 -50.24 -13.44
C ILE A 19 44.57 -49.70 -12.02
N SER A 20 43.70 -50.38 -11.23
CA SER A 20 43.38 -49.99 -9.85
C SER A 20 44.41 -50.50 -8.82
N THR A 21 45.39 -51.31 -9.17
CA THR A 21 46.38 -51.87 -8.22
C THR A 21 47.83 -51.42 -8.41
N CYS A 22 48.07 -50.44 -9.29
CA CYS A 22 49.41 -49.86 -9.48
C CYS A 22 49.52 -48.38 -9.06
N PHE A 23 48.61 -47.85 -8.24
CA PHE A 23 48.96 -46.69 -7.44
C PHE A 23 49.65 -47.18 -6.17
N VAL A 24 50.99 -47.21 -6.26
CA VAL A 24 51.82 -47.16 -5.08
C VAL A 24 51.38 -45.95 -4.29
N LYS A 25 50.70 -46.18 -3.14
CA LYS A 25 50.58 -45.17 -2.13
C LYS A 25 51.98 -44.76 -1.72
N VAL A 26 52.55 -43.72 -2.37
CA VAL A 26 53.51 -42.86 -1.69
C VAL A 26 52.74 -42.44 -0.44
N PRO A 27 53.26 -42.67 0.75
CA PRO A 27 52.69 -42.05 1.97
C PRO A 27 52.88 -40.55 1.70
N THR A 28 51.82 -39.86 1.24
CA THR A 28 51.71 -38.46 1.50
C THR A 28 51.70 -38.38 3.02
N VAL A 29 52.80 -37.95 3.57
CA VAL A 29 52.86 -37.37 4.87
C VAL A 29 51.88 -36.24 4.78
N TYR A 30 50.65 -36.47 5.23
CA TYR A 30 49.74 -35.38 5.62
C TYR A 30 50.55 -34.67 6.70
N ALA A 31 51.21 -33.58 6.36
CA ALA A 31 51.51 -32.56 7.36
C ALA A 31 50.14 -32.31 8.00
N ASP A 32 50.01 -32.59 9.29
CA ASP A 32 48.86 -32.25 10.07
C ASP A 32 48.56 -30.78 9.78
N GLU A 33 47.57 -30.51 8.94
CA GLU A 33 47.15 -29.12 8.68
C GLU A 33 46.63 -28.66 10.04
N LYS A 34 47.42 -27.79 10.70
CA LYS A 34 47.02 -27.18 11.96
C LYS A 34 45.62 -26.60 11.73
N LYS A 35 44.64 -27.07 12.48
CA LYS A 35 43.28 -26.53 12.44
C LYS A 35 43.32 -25.13 13.02
N PRO A 36 42.68 -24.14 12.40
CA PRO A 36 42.58 -22.80 12.94
C PRO A 36 41.82 -22.85 14.27
N VAL A 37 42.28 -22.11 15.28
CA VAL A 37 41.66 -21.97 16.61
C VAL A 37 40.76 -20.74 16.70
N GLY A 38 40.72 -19.91 15.63
CA GLY A 38 39.90 -18.71 15.49
C GLY A 38 40.31 -17.92 14.26
N GLN A 39 39.83 -16.70 14.16
CA GLN A 39 40.22 -15.75 13.11
C GLN A 39 40.34 -14.33 13.68
N VAL A 40 41.18 -13.53 13.09
CA VAL A 40 41.44 -12.13 13.47
C VAL A 40 41.28 -11.22 12.28
N THR A 41 40.94 -9.96 12.52
CA THR A 41 40.97 -8.91 11.49
C THR A 41 42.37 -8.30 11.46
N VAL A 42 42.96 -8.17 10.28
CA VAL A 42 44.30 -7.57 10.09
C VAL A 42 44.26 -6.51 9.02
N SER A 43 44.87 -5.35 9.29
CA SER A 43 45.07 -4.29 8.29
C SER A 43 46.48 -3.68 8.44
N MET A 44 46.93 -3.03 7.36
CA MET A 44 48.17 -2.24 7.35
C MET A 44 47.90 -0.88 6.71
N GLU A 45 48.04 0.19 7.48
CA GLU A 45 47.44 1.50 7.22
C GLU A 45 48.48 2.62 7.13
N LYS A 46 48.33 3.53 6.16
CA LYS A 46 49.11 4.77 5.98
C LYS A 46 48.21 6.02 6.10
N PHE A 47 47.23 6.01 7.01
CA PHE A 47 46.22 7.08 7.09
C PHE A 47 46.84 8.42 7.52
N THR A 48 47.87 8.39 8.37
CA THR A 48 48.63 9.57 8.77
C THR A 48 49.36 10.23 7.58
N LEU A 49 49.58 9.47 6.50
CA LEU A 49 50.07 9.99 5.24
C LEU A 49 48.97 10.39 4.25
N GLY A 50 47.72 10.12 4.55
CA GLY A 50 46.58 10.30 3.64
C GLY A 50 46.64 9.36 2.41
N LEU A 51 47.26 8.21 2.53
CA LEU A 51 47.53 7.27 1.42
C LEU A 51 46.81 5.92 1.52
N GLY A 52 45.84 5.78 2.44
CA GLY A 52 45.04 4.58 2.55
C GLY A 52 45.76 3.38 3.16
N TYR A 53 45.63 2.22 2.51
CA TYR A 53 46.17 0.95 3.01
C TYR A 53 47.37 0.46 2.19
N ILE A 54 48.25 -0.30 2.83
CA ILE A 54 49.15 -1.27 2.21
C ILE A 54 48.45 -2.63 2.13
N ILE A 55 47.81 -3.06 3.21
CA ILE A 55 47.00 -4.25 3.26
C ILE A 55 45.61 -3.81 3.77
N GLU A 56 44.61 -3.86 2.90
CA GLU A 56 43.22 -3.62 3.29
C GLU A 56 42.77 -4.60 4.38
N PRO A 57 41.80 -4.25 5.22
CA PRO A 57 41.29 -5.14 6.26
C PRO A 57 40.87 -6.49 5.69
N VAL A 58 41.38 -7.57 6.24
CA VAL A 58 41.01 -8.96 5.89
C VAL A 58 40.90 -9.83 7.14
N LEU A 59 40.11 -10.88 7.05
CA LEU A 59 40.00 -11.92 8.08
C LEU A 59 41.13 -12.95 7.84
N VAL A 60 41.86 -13.27 8.92
CA VAL A 60 43.02 -14.16 8.88
C VAL A 60 42.84 -15.27 9.92
N PRO A 61 42.95 -16.54 9.52
CA PRO A 61 42.87 -17.64 10.48
C PRO A 61 44.08 -17.61 11.42
N ILE A 62 43.85 -17.83 12.70
CA ILE A 62 44.87 -18.03 13.70
C ILE A 62 45.04 -19.48 14.10
N TYR A 63 46.24 -19.89 14.38
CA TYR A 63 46.61 -21.22 14.79
C TYR A 63 47.21 -21.18 16.18
N GLU A 64 47.24 -22.33 16.86
CA GLU A 64 47.84 -22.42 18.18
C GLU A 64 49.30 -21.95 18.18
N GLY A 65 49.64 -21.00 19.04
CA GLY A 65 50.94 -20.35 19.14
C GLY A 65 51.14 -19.13 18.24
N ASP A 66 50.10 -18.70 17.42
CA ASP A 66 50.20 -17.47 16.64
C ASP A 66 50.30 -16.24 17.55
N THR A 67 51.17 -15.32 17.14
CA THR A 67 51.38 -14.01 17.76
C THR A 67 51.11 -12.89 16.73
N GLY A 68 51.07 -11.64 17.18
CA GLY A 68 50.96 -10.51 16.24
C GLY A 68 52.07 -10.50 15.20
N ALA A 69 53.29 -10.91 15.55
CA ALA A 69 54.43 -11.01 14.63
C ALA A 69 54.25 -12.12 13.58
N THR A 70 53.81 -13.32 14.00
CA THR A 70 53.59 -14.43 13.06
C THR A 70 52.47 -14.13 12.07
N ILE A 71 51.43 -13.47 12.53
CA ILE A 71 50.29 -13.09 11.67
C ILE A 71 50.68 -12.03 10.66
N ILE A 72 51.29 -10.94 11.09
CA ILE A 72 51.63 -9.84 10.14
C ILE A 72 52.68 -10.27 9.10
N THR A 73 53.69 -11.05 9.51
CA THR A 73 54.71 -11.56 8.56
C THR A 73 54.07 -12.51 7.56
N ARG A 74 53.17 -13.42 7.98
CA ARG A 74 52.40 -14.28 7.08
C ARG A 74 51.54 -13.45 6.11
N MET A 75 50.96 -12.37 6.57
CA MET A 75 50.15 -11.47 5.71
C MET A 75 51.00 -10.69 4.72
N MET A 76 52.16 -10.15 5.15
CA MET A 76 53.07 -9.44 4.24
C MET A 76 53.65 -10.39 3.19
N ASP A 77 54.08 -11.59 3.58
CA ASP A 77 54.53 -12.62 2.63
C ASP A 77 53.48 -12.96 1.56
N LYS A 78 52.21 -13.07 1.99
CA LYS A 78 51.08 -13.40 1.10
C LYS A 78 50.76 -12.25 0.14
N ASN A 79 50.70 -11.00 0.63
CA ASN A 79 50.17 -9.88 -0.14
C ASN A 79 51.24 -9.09 -0.86
N LEU A 80 52.45 -9.03 -0.30
CA LEU A 80 53.56 -8.20 -0.85
C LEU A 80 54.69 -9.05 -1.37
N GLY A 81 54.74 -10.33 -1.00
CA GLY A 81 55.80 -11.27 -1.36
C GLY A 81 56.95 -11.27 -0.35
N LYS A 82 57.71 -12.36 -0.31
CA LYS A 82 58.88 -12.52 0.56
C LYS A 82 59.94 -11.48 0.24
N GLY A 83 60.56 -10.87 1.29
CA GLY A 83 61.57 -9.82 1.12
C GLY A 83 60.95 -8.43 0.83
N SER A 84 59.67 -8.25 1.09
CA SER A 84 58.95 -6.97 0.97
C SER A 84 58.90 -6.19 2.29
N TYR A 85 59.54 -6.70 3.33
CA TYR A 85 59.59 -6.03 4.64
C TYR A 85 60.94 -6.32 5.32
N GLU A 86 61.37 -5.38 6.15
CA GLU A 86 62.57 -5.48 7.00
C GLU A 86 62.12 -5.45 8.46
N TYR A 87 62.69 -6.29 9.27
CA TYR A 87 62.44 -6.29 10.72
C TYR A 87 63.71 -6.58 11.49
N THR A 88 63.72 -6.20 12.75
CA THR A 88 64.78 -6.57 13.71
C THR A 88 64.26 -7.50 14.78
N GLY A 89 65.12 -8.20 15.47
CA GLY A 89 64.74 -9.19 16.46
C GLY A 89 64.21 -10.50 15.86
N SER A 90 63.52 -11.31 16.67
CA SER A 90 63.01 -12.63 16.27
C SER A 90 61.50 -12.66 16.30
N ILE A 91 60.89 -13.19 15.21
CA ILE A 91 59.41 -13.41 15.12
C ILE A 91 58.91 -14.32 16.26
N GLY A 92 59.74 -15.29 16.74
CA GLY A 92 59.38 -16.24 17.80
C GLY A 92 59.77 -15.77 19.20
N ASP A 93 60.32 -14.57 19.37
CA ASP A 93 60.65 -14.06 20.69
C ASP A 93 59.39 -13.50 21.41
N GLU A 94 58.96 -14.16 22.45
CA GLU A 94 57.85 -13.78 23.31
C GLU A 94 58.26 -12.87 24.48
N SER A 95 59.54 -12.49 24.61
CA SER A 95 60.01 -11.64 25.71
C SER A 95 59.51 -10.20 25.66
N GLY A 96 59.19 -9.70 24.49
CA GLY A 96 58.75 -8.32 24.24
C GLY A 96 59.86 -7.30 24.38
N VAL A 97 61.11 -7.74 24.60
CA VAL A 97 62.25 -6.86 24.80
C VAL A 97 62.69 -6.25 23.47
N VAL A 98 62.79 -4.94 23.47
CA VAL A 98 63.21 -4.17 22.26
C VAL A 98 64.61 -4.68 21.79
N GLY A 99 64.72 -5.04 20.50
CA GLY A 99 65.90 -5.58 19.89
C GLY A 99 66.06 -7.11 19.95
N GLN A 100 65.26 -7.81 20.77
CA GLN A 100 65.14 -9.26 20.80
C GLN A 100 63.84 -9.76 20.17
N SER A 101 62.76 -9.07 20.45
CA SER A 101 61.43 -9.34 19.88
C SER A 101 61.25 -8.69 18.53
N PHE A 102 60.25 -9.16 17.74
CA PHE A 102 59.93 -8.65 16.42
C PHE A 102 59.61 -7.15 16.46
N TYR A 103 60.37 -6.39 15.67
CA TYR A 103 60.15 -4.97 15.39
C TYR A 103 60.17 -4.73 13.90
N LEU A 104 59.03 -4.30 13.34
CA LEU A 104 58.87 -4.01 11.92
C LEU A 104 59.57 -2.67 11.58
N ALA A 105 60.69 -2.76 10.91
CA ALA A 105 61.52 -1.59 10.59
C ALA A 105 61.04 -0.88 9.29
N SER A 106 60.64 -1.63 8.28
CA SER A 106 60.17 -1.05 7.02
C SER A 106 59.38 -2.05 6.18
N VAL A 107 58.57 -1.53 5.28
CA VAL A 107 57.77 -2.28 4.32
C VAL A 107 57.97 -1.68 2.94
N LYS A 108 58.06 -2.51 1.92
CA LYS A 108 58.18 -2.10 0.53
C LYS A 108 56.88 -1.49 0.06
N ASP A 109 56.92 -0.21 -0.25
CA ASP A 109 55.76 0.57 -0.70
C ASP A 109 56.23 1.67 -1.65
N LYS A 110 55.86 1.56 -2.92
CA LYS A 110 56.22 2.53 -3.97
C LYS A 110 55.35 3.78 -3.93
N ASP A 111 54.17 3.67 -3.32
CA ASP A 111 53.12 4.69 -3.30
C ASP A 111 53.02 5.42 -1.94
N HIS A 112 54.18 5.50 -1.22
CA HIS A 112 54.20 6.15 0.10
C HIS A 112 54.33 7.68 0.05
N ARG A 113 54.45 8.29 -1.15
CA ARG A 113 54.59 9.73 -1.36
C ARG A 113 53.40 10.35 -2.06
N GLY A 114 53.17 11.64 -1.81
CA GLY A 114 52.15 12.43 -2.48
C GLY A 114 50.79 12.53 -1.74
N GLY A 115 50.67 11.89 -0.59
CA GLY A 115 49.50 12.02 0.26
C GLY A 115 49.42 13.36 1.02
N LYS A 116 48.28 13.62 1.67
CA LYS A 116 48.08 14.80 2.53
C LYS A 116 48.13 14.36 3.99
N ILE A 117 49.22 14.65 4.65
CA ILE A 117 49.30 14.48 6.11
C ILE A 117 48.25 15.37 6.77
N PRO A 118 47.45 14.89 7.72
CA PRO A 118 46.47 15.68 8.47
C PRO A 118 47.08 16.92 9.11
N LYS A 119 46.34 18.05 9.12
CA LYS A 119 46.85 19.33 9.61
C LYS A 119 47.24 19.29 11.07
N TYR A 120 46.56 18.49 11.90
CA TYR A 120 46.90 18.37 13.33
C TYR A 120 48.28 17.73 13.55
N ILE A 121 48.70 16.82 12.64
CA ILE A 121 50.02 16.22 12.67
C ILE A 121 51.08 17.25 12.19
N LEU A 122 50.82 17.92 11.03
CA LEU A 122 51.73 18.92 10.46
C LEU A 122 52.00 20.09 11.39
N LYS A 123 51.07 20.42 12.29
CA LYS A 123 51.23 21.48 13.26
C LYS A 123 52.30 21.17 14.31
N GLU A 124 52.46 19.88 14.63
CA GLU A 124 53.42 19.41 15.66
C GLU A 124 54.73 18.91 15.05
N CYS A 125 54.75 18.63 13.71
CA CYS A 125 56.00 18.23 13.04
C CYS A 125 56.95 19.41 12.89
N ASP A 126 58.08 19.34 13.56
CA ASP A 126 59.30 20.09 13.19
C ASP A 126 59.83 19.59 11.83
N GLU A 127 60.80 20.26 11.19
CA GLU A 127 61.27 20.00 9.85
C GLU A 127 61.35 18.51 9.45
N PRO A 128 60.91 18.15 8.20
CA PRO A 128 60.86 16.75 7.79
C PRO A 128 62.26 16.12 7.80
N TYR A 129 62.44 15.21 8.72
CA TYR A 129 63.62 14.33 8.80
C TYR A 129 63.29 13.08 8.00
N GLY A 130 63.95 12.80 6.89
CA GLY A 130 63.62 11.63 6.09
C GLY A 130 64.82 10.87 5.60
N ARG A 131 64.82 9.55 5.77
CA ARG A 131 65.78 8.63 5.13
C ARG A 131 65.55 8.52 3.62
N ASN A 132 64.39 8.92 3.14
CA ASN A 132 64.02 9.13 1.74
C ASN A 132 64.28 7.92 0.82
N ARG A 133 63.87 6.70 1.25
CA ARG A 133 63.95 5.49 0.42
C ARG A 133 62.83 5.44 -0.59
N GLU A 134 63.11 5.32 -1.88
CA GLU A 134 62.14 5.43 -2.97
C GLU A 134 61.04 4.40 -2.93
N ASP A 135 61.36 3.15 -2.60
CA ASP A 135 60.45 2.01 -2.66
C ASP A 135 60.08 1.45 -1.28
N TRP A 136 60.41 2.11 -0.19
CA TRP A 136 60.22 1.62 1.16
C TRP A 136 59.64 2.67 2.11
N LEU A 137 58.71 2.22 2.97
CA LEU A 137 58.16 3.02 4.05
C LEU A 137 58.53 2.41 5.39
N GLY A 138 59.28 3.10 6.20
CA GLY A 138 59.75 2.58 7.47
C GLY A 138 60.08 3.64 8.51
N GLU A 139 60.87 3.19 9.47
CA GLU A 139 61.32 3.99 10.59
C GLU A 139 62.07 5.21 10.11
N PHE A 140 61.73 6.39 10.62
CA PHE A 140 62.35 7.70 10.35
C PHE A 140 62.27 8.19 8.91
N ASP A 141 61.33 7.68 8.10
CA ASP A 141 61.19 8.13 6.71
C ASP A 141 60.46 9.48 6.58
N TYR A 142 59.71 9.92 7.58
CA TYR A 142 59.04 11.22 7.60
C TYR A 142 59.50 12.18 8.70
N THR A 143 59.67 11.67 9.92
CA THR A 143 60.20 12.42 11.07
C THR A 143 61.10 11.51 11.89
N SER A 144 61.83 12.07 12.85
CA SER A 144 62.65 11.29 13.81
C SER A 144 61.83 10.39 14.74
N MET A 145 60.49 10.50 14.69
CA MET A 145 59.54 9.73 15.52
C MET A 145 58.56 8.94 14.66
N SER A 146 58.76 8.89 13.34
CA SER A 146 57.91 8.14 12.43
C SER A 146 58.31 6.66 12.35
N GLY A 147 57.32 5.78 12.11
CA GLY A 147 57.56 4.34 11.97
C GLY A 147 56.29 3.54 12.06
N TRP A 148 56.40 2.21 12.19
CA TRP A 148 55.30 1.31 12.27
C TRP A 148 54.92 1.02 13.71
N MET A 149 53.61 1.20 14.02
CA MET A 149 52.97 0.85 15.29
C MET A 149 51.91 -0.20 15.04
N TYR A 150 51.65 -1.03 16.04
CA TYR A 150 50.48 -1.94 15.97
C TYR A 150 49.56 -1.67 17.15
N ALA A 151 48.28 -1.77 16.86
CA ALA A 151 47.21 -1.77 17.87
C ALA A 151 46.37 -3.04 17.77
N VAL A 152 45.91 -3.52 18.90
CA VAL A 152 44.96 -4.63 18.96
C VAL A 152 43.74 -4.18 19.79
N ASN A 153 42.55 -4.28 19.25
CA ASN A 153 41.28 -3.81 19.85
C ASN A 153 41.42 -2.34 20.33
N ASN A 154 41.93 -1.48 19.46
CA ASN A 154 42.16 -0.05 19.68
C ASN A 154 43.13 0.27 20.85
N TRP A 155 43.93 -0.72 21.28
CA TRP A 155 44.97 -0.54 22.29
C TRP A 155 46.34 -0.74 21.67
N PHE A 156 47.26 0.17 21.94
CA PHE A 156 48.65 0.11 21.51
C PHE A 156 49.49 -0.61 22.59
N PRO A 157 49.91 -1.87 22.36
CA PRO A 157 50.72 -2.60 23.30
C PRO A 157 52.11 -1.94 23.49
N ASN A 158 52.61 -1.98 24.73
CA ASN A 158 53.95 -1.44 25.07
C ASN A 158 55.05 -2.49 24.99
N TYR A 159 54.88 -3.49 24.15
CA TYR A 159 55.83 -4.58 23.90
C TYR A 159 55.71 -5.07 22.46
N GLY A 160 56.76 -5.80 22.01
CA GLY A 160 56.84 -6.28 20.65
C GLY A 160 55.70 -7.24 20.25
N ALA A 161 55.32 -7.24 18.97
CA ALA A 161 54.23 -8.05 18.46
C ALA A 161 54.47 -9.57 18.59
N GLY A 162 55.68 -10.03 18.76
CA GLY A 162 56.04 -11.41 19.03
C GLY A 162 55.46 -11.93 20.38
N GLN A 163 55.29 -11.03 21.35
CA GLN A 163 54.72 -11.37 22.64
C GLN A 163 53.17 -11.37 22.65
N TYR A 164 52.53 -10.65 21.76
CA TYR A 164 51.06 -10.53 21.77
C TYR A 164 50.44 -11.78 21.18
N LYS A 165 49.75 -12.57 22.02
CA LYS A 165 48.99 -13.75 21.62
C LYS A 165 47.59 -13.33 21.22
N LEU A 166 47.28 -13.43 19.93
CA LEU A 166 45.99 -13.06 19.37
C LEU A 166 44.94 -14.08 19.76
N LYS A 167 43.70 -13.58 19.95
CA LYS A 167 42.51 -14.36 20.28
C LYS A 167 41.53 -14.24 19.15
N ASP A 168 40.59 -15.17 19.09
CA ASP A 168 39.48 -15.13 18.14
C ASP A 168 38.70 -13.81 18.27
N GLY A 169 38.46 -13.18 17.15
CA GLY A 169 37.78 -11.87 17.03
C GLY A 169 38.65 -10.63 17.24
N ASP A 170 39.95 -10.77 17.61
CA ASP A 170 40.84 -9.61 17.75
C ASP A 170 40.97 -8.81 16.43
N VAL A 171 41.07 -7.50 16.54
CA VAL A 171 41.32 -6.56 15.43
C VAL A 171 42.71 -5.99 15.56
N MET A 172 43.65 -6.49 14.76
CA MET A 172 45.03 -6.03 14.73
C MET A 172 45.25 -5.06 13.56
N ARG A 173 45.59 -3.84 13.88
CA ARG A 173 45.87 -2.77 12.91
C ARG A 173 47.28 -2.34 13.00
N TRP A 174 48.06 -2.54 11.92
CA TRP A 174 49.41 -1.96 11.75
C TRP A 174 49.27 -0.58 11.14
N GLN A 175 49.73 0.43 11.84
CA GLN A 175 49.53 1.82 11.51
C GLN A 175 50.83 2.55 11.39
N TYR A 176 51.02 3.30 10.31
CA TYR A 176 52.19 4.14 10.18
C TYR A 176 51.95 5.42 10.97
N THR A 177 52.84 5.72 11.93
CA THR A 177 52.87 6.98 12.68
C THR A 177 53.84 7.94 12.05
N VAL A 178 53.47 9.19 11.91
CA VAL A 178 54.37 10.29 11.42
C VAL A 178 54.99 11.02 12.58
N TRP A 179 54.29 11.17 13.71
CA TRP A 179 54.74 11.98 14.85
C TRP A 179 54.44 11.34 16.21
N GLY A 180 55.40 11.54 17.13
CA GLY A 180 55.17 11.28 18.55
C GLY A 180 55.04 9.80 18.91
N TYR A 181 55.68 8.89 18.15
CA TYR A 181 55.61 7.44 18.40
C TYR A 181 54.20 6.91 18.59
N GLY A 182 53.28 7.39 17.72
CA GLY A 182 51.88 7.00 17.74
C GLY A 182 50.92 7.99 18.43
N SER A 183 51.42 9.11 18.95
CA SER A 183 50.50 10.13 19.54
C SER A 183 49.55 10.71 18.49
N ASP A 184 49.97 10.77 17.22
CA ASP A 184 49.15 11.15 16.06
C ASP A 184 48.06 10.09 15.69
N LEU A 185 48.17 8.90 16.25
CA LEU A 185 47.21 7.79 16.14
C LEU A 185 46.31 7.64 17.38
N GLY A 186 46.49 8.50 18.39
CA GLY A 186 45.82 8.43 19.69
C GLY A 186 46.52 7.57 20.74
N SER A 187 47.75 7.13 20.50
CA SER A 187 48.53 6.44 21.51
C SER A 187 49.07 7.43 22.55
N THR A 188 49.01 7.07 23.83
CA THR A 188 49.63 7.79 24.96
C THR A 188 50.92 7.10 25.43
N PHE A 189 51.37 6.13 24.66
CA PHE A 189 52.48 5.26 25.00
C PHE A 189 53.81 5.80 24.44
N MET A 190 54.95 5.34 24.96
CA MET A 190 56.33 5.68 24.56
C MET A 190 56.87 7.06 24.97
N GLY A 191 56.22 7.79 25.88
CA GLY A 191 56.76 9.08 26.36
C GLY A 191 56.62 10.24 25.36
N GLY A 192 55.83 10.09 24.32
CA GLY A 192 55.58 11.14 23.31
C GLY A 192 54.62 12.25 23.76
N GLY A 193 54.25 12.31 25.04
CA GLY A 193 53.29 13.26 25.57
C GLY A 193 51.84 12.82 25.47
N ASP A 194 50.91 13.75 25.53
CA ASP A 194 49.49 13.48 25.37
C ASP A 194 49.17 13.11 23.89
N ALA A 195 48.15 12.27 23.68
CA ALA A 195 47.69 11.95 22.33
C ALA A 195 47.24 13.21 21.58
N LEU A 196 47.73 13.40 20.36
CA LEU A 196 47.37 14.54 19.51
C LEU A 196 45.89 14.45 19.02
N VAL A 197 45.34 13.28 19.01
CA VAL A 197 43.99 12.98 18.57
C VAL A 197 43.38 11.92 19.47
N ASN A 198 42.06 11.98 19.64
CA ASN A 198 41.31 10.93 20.33
C ASN A 198 40.37 10.25 19.31
N PRO A 199 40.91 9.33 18.48
CA PRO A 199 40.16 8.74 17.39
C PRO A 199 39.06 7.84 17.93
N PRO A 200 37.89 7.79 17.28
CA PRO A 200 36.85 6.83 17.62
C PRO A 200 37.35 5.40 17.41
N VAL A 201 36.77 4.47 18.16
CA VAL A 201 37.06 3.04 17.97
C VAL A 201 36.53 2.58 16.61
N LYS A 202 37.44 2.22 15.71
CA LYS A 202 37.11 1.81 14.33
C LYS A 202 37.05 0.30 14.14
N ASP A 203 37.24 -0.50 15.16
CA ASP A 203 37.42 -1.96 15.06
C ASP A 203 36.25 -2.68 14.43
N LYS A 204 35.03 -2.35 14.86
CA LYS A 204 33.82 -2.94 14.26
C LYS A 204 33.68 -2.64 12.77
N LEU A 205 34.01 -1.41 12.35
CA LEU A 205 33.98 -1.02 10.96
C LEU A 205 35.10 -1.71 10.16
N THR A 206 36.31 -1.81 10.74
CA THR A 206 37.44 -2.51 10.16
C THR A 206 37.09 -3.99 9.95
N THR A 207 36.46 -4.64 10.93
CA THR A 207 36.00 -6.03 10.79
C THR A 207 34.90 -6.17 9.75
N ALA A 208 33.96 -5.21 9.64
CA ALA A 208 32.92 -5.26 8.60
C ALA A 208 33.52 -5.18 7.19
N ILE A 209 34.50 -4.31 6.97
CA ILE A 209 35.26 -4.26 5.70
C ILE A 209 36.04 -5.56 5.47
N ALA A 210 36.72 -6.10 6.49
CA ALA A 210 37.45 -7.35 6.42
C ALA A 210 36.54 -8.53 6.03
N THR A 211 35.34 -8.55 6.54
CA THR A 211 34.32 -9.57 6.17
C THR A 211 34.00 -9.51 4.69
N VAL A 212 33.77 -8.32 4.13
CA VAL A 212 33.52 -8.15 2.70
C VAL A 212 34.78 -8.53 1.88
N ASN A 213 35.97 -8.07 2.29
CA ASN A 213 37.22 -8.31 1.58
C ASN A 213 37.61 -9.78 1.57
N SER A 214 37.27 -10.54 2.62
CA SER A 214 37.59 -11.96 2.75
C SER A 214 36.50 -12.88 2.18
N SER A 215 35.39 -12.32 1.71
CA SER A 215 34.34 -13.09 1.06
C SER A 215 34.83 -13.63 -0.27
N GLU A 216 34.60 -14.92 -0.53
CA GLU A 216 34.84 -15.55 -1.85
C GLU A 216 34.03 -14.87 -2.97
N GLU A 217 32.95 -14.17 -2.61
CA GLU A 217 32.08 -13.46 -3.52
C GLU A 217 32.27 -11.93 -3.47
N LYS A 218 33.40 -11.44 -2.98
CA LYS A 218 33.71 -9.99 -2.88
C LYS A 218 33.31 -9.21 -4.13
N GLU A 219 33.68 -9.72 -5.31
CA GLU A 219 33.35 -9.03 -6.56
C GLU A 219 31.87 -8.92 -6.82
N LYS A 220 31.09 -9.98 -6.56
CA LYS A 220 29.62 -9.97 -6.71
C LYS A 220 28.96 -9.04 -5.68
N LEU A 221 29.44 -9.07 -4.45
CA LEU A 221 28.98 -8.15 -3.39
C LEU A 221 29.17 -6.70 -3.83
N LEU A 222 30.35 -6.36 -4.34
CA LEU A 222 30.69 -5.00 -4.79
C LEU A 222 30.09 -4.61 -6.15
N GLN A 223 29.48 -5.53 -6.91
CA GLN A 223 28.64 -5.22 -8.06
C GLN A 223 27.26 -4.71 -7.63
N ASN A 224 26.78 -5.08 -6.45
CA ASN A 224 25.56 -4.51 -5.90
C ASN A 224 25.79 -3.04 -5.52
N LYS A 225 24.98 -2.14 -6.08
CA LYS A 225 25.16 -0.69 -5.94
C LYS A 225 25.06 -0.21 -4.49
N GLU A 226 24.16 -0.80 -3.69
CA GLU A 226 23.97 -0.41 -2.29
C GLU A 226 25.16 -0.85 -1.44
N VAL A 227 25.59 -2.11 -1.59
CA VAL A 227 26.75 -2.65 -0.89
C VAL A 227 28.01 -1.87 -1.26
N LYS A 228 28.23 -1.63 -2.58
CA LYS A 228 29.39 -0.86 -3.04
C LYS A 228 29.41 0.55 -2.46
N LYS A 229 28.27 1.24 -2.48
CA LYS A 229 28.18 2.59 -1.89
C LYS A 229 28.49 2.58 -0.40
N ALA A 230 27.94 1.62 0.35
CA ALA A 230 28.19 1.48 1.78
C ALA A 230 29.65 1.12 2.08
N TYR A 231 30.26 0.25 1.25
CA TYR A 231 31.66 -0.13 1.32
C TYR A 231 32.59 1.07 1.05
N ASP A 232 32.33 1.80 -0.04
CA ASP A 232 33.15 2.97 -0.41
C ASP A 232 33.08 4.07 0.68
N GLU A 233 31.91 4.28 1.29
CA GLU A 233 31.71 5.21 2.39
C GLU A 233 32.42 4.71 3.66
N ALA A 234 32.32 3.43 3.98
CA ALA A 234 32.99 2.79 5.10
C ALA A 234 34.52 2.94 4.97
N MET A 235 35.05 2.71 3.76
CA MET A 235 36.48 2.90 3.47
C MET A 235 36.93 4.34 3.66
N LYS A 236 36.12 5.34 3.24
CA LYS A 236 36.39 6.76 3.49
C LYS A 236 36.40 7.09 4.98
N VAL A 237 35.44 6.60 5.72
CA VAL A 237 35.31 6.82 7.18
C VAL A 237 36.49 6.18 7.92
N LEU A 238 36.95 4.98 7.50
CA LEU A 238 38.15 4.36 8.05
C LEU A 238 39.38 5.20 7.84
N GLN A 239 39.56 5.76 6.63
CA GLN A 239 40.74 6.56 6.24
C GLN A 239 40.71 7.98 6.82
N ASP A 240 39.54 8.49 7.21
CA ASP A 240 39.39 9.81 7.82
C ASP A 240 39.94 9.79 9.25
N MET A 241 41.08 10.43 9.47
CA MET A 241 41.72 10.53 10.79
C MET A 241 40.97 11.44 11.77
N GLU A 242 40.14 12.35 11.25
CA GLU A 242 39.32 13.30 12.03
C GLU A 242 37.86 12.94 12.06
N THR A 243 37.51 11.68 11.72
CA THR A 243 36.12 11.18 11.75
C THR A 243 35.55 11.15 13.16
N THR A 244 34.24 11.04 13.27
CA THR A 244 33.52 10.98 14.55
C THR A 244 32.99 9.56 14.84
N GLU A 245 32.75 9.24 16.12
CA GLU A 245 32.17 7.98 16.53
C GLU A 245 30.80 7.73 15.86
N ALA A 246 29.98 8.78 15.74
CA ALA A 246 28.69 8.70 15.05
C ALA A 246 28.82 8.29 13.57
N LYS A 247 29.85 8.82 12.86
CA LYS A 247 30.13 8.43 11.46
C LYS A 247 30.61 6.99 11.38
N VAL A 248 31.49 6.57 12.29
CA VAL A 248 31.99 5.18 12.35
C VAL A 248 30.84 4.22 12.60
N LYS A 249 29.97 4.51 13.57
CA LYS A 249 28.78 3.72 13.88
C LYS A 249 27.84 3.62 12.67
N SER A 250 27.49 4.76 12.08
CA SER A 250 26.60 4.81 10.92
C SER A 250 27.16 4.04 9.72
N ALA A 251 28.47 4.19 9.42
CA ALA A 251 29.09 3.47 8.32
C ALA A 251 29.13 1.96 8.58
N THR A 252 29.35 1.54 9.84
CA THR A 252 29.31 0.13 10.24
C THR A 252 27.91 -0.46 10.01
N GLU A 253 26.89 0.20 10.54
CA GLU A 253 25.49 -0.24 10.43
C GLU A 253 25.02 -0.26 8.97
N ASN A 254 25.39 0.74 8.18
CA ASN A 254 25.05 0.80 6.75
C ASN A 254 25.71 -0.32 5.96
N LEU A 255 26.98 -0.60 6.17
CA LEU A 255 27.68 -1.69 5.48
C LEU A 255 27.10 -3.05 5.86
N GLN A 256 26.94 -3.29 7.16
CA GLN A 256 26.37 -4.55 7.66
C GLN A 256 24.94 -4.78 7.17
N SER A 257 24.08 -3.74 7.22
CA SER A 257 22.70 -3.85 6.76
C SER A 257 22.62 -4.05 5.24
N SER A 258 23.42 -3.35 4.45
CA SER A 258 23.46 -3.50 2.99
C SER A 258 23.95 -4.90 2.59
N THR A 259 24.98 -5.40 3.25
CA THR A 259 25.52 -6.75 3.02
C THR A 259 24.47 -7.82 3.41
N LYS A 260 23.86 -7.68 4.59
CA LYS A 260 22.81 -8.59 5.05
C LYS A 260 21.59 -8.58 4.10
N LYS A 261 21.20 -7.40 3.60
CA LYS A 261 20.13 -7.27 2.60
C LYS A 261 20.48 -8.00 1.31
N TYR A 262 21.68 -7.80 0.79
CA TYR A 262 22.17 -8.50 -0.41
C TYR A 262 22.16 -10.03 -0.24
N GLU A 263 22.66 -10.55 0.89
CA GLU A 263 22.67 -11.98 1.17
C GLU A 263 21.24 -12.55 1.23
N LYS A 264 20.34 -11.80 1.85
CA LYS A 264 18.91 -12.16 1.89
C LYS A 264 18.31 -12.23 0.49
N GLU A 265 18.50 -11.20 -0.33
CA GLU A 265 18.01 -11.16 -1.71
C GLU A 265 18.58 -12.30 -2.55
N LYS A 266 19.86 -12.60 -2.37
CA LYS A 266 20.56 -13.72 -3.03
C LYS A 266 19.97 -15.07 -2.63
N ILE A 267 19.72 -15.29 -1.34
CA ILE A 267 19.06 -16.52 -0.84
C ILE A 267 17.66 -16.62 -1.44
N ASN A 268 16.87 -15.56 -1.42
CA ASN A 268 15.53 -15.54 -1.98
C ASN A 268 15.55 -15.86 -3.49
N GLN A 269 16.48 -15.26 -4.23
CA GLN A 269 16.65 -15.56 -5.66
C GLN A 269 17.07 -17.02 -5.89
N SER A 270 17.95 -17.57 -5.04
CA SER A 270 18.35 -18.97 -5.12
C SER A 270 17.20 -19.91 -4.83
N VAL A 271 16.33 -19.58 -3.87
CA VAL A 271 15.09 -20.32 -3.57
C VAL A 271 14.15 -20.29 -4.77
N SER A 272 13.90 -19.11 -5.34
CA SER A 272 12.99 -18.97 -6.49
C SER A 272 13.50 -19.73 -7.72
N ASN A 273 14.81 -19.73 -7.96
CA ASN A 273 15.44 -20.52 -9.03
C ASN A 273 15.31 -22.04 -8.74
N ALA A 274 15.57 -22.47 -7.51
CA ALA A 274 15.44 -23.87 -7.10
C ALA A 274 13.99 -24.39 -7.26
N ILE A 275 12.99 -23.54 -6.95
CA ILE A 275 11.57 -23.88 -7.19
C ILE A 275 11.31 -24.11 -8.67
N LYS A 276 11.76 -23.21 -9.55
CA LYS A 276 11.56 -23.32 -11.01
C LYS A 276 12.27 -24.56 -11.58
N GLU A 277 13.54 -24.76 -11.23
CA GLU A 277 14.33 -25.89 -11.70
C GLU A 277 13.78 -27.23 -11.16
N THR A 278 13.38 -27.28 -9.88
CA THR A 278 12.73 -28.46 -9.30
C THR A 278 11.36 -28.73 -9.92
N GLY A 279 10.59 -27.68 -10.22
CA GLY A 279 9.33 -27.82 -10.95
C GLY A 279 9.55 -28.45 -12.34
N ALA A 280 10.53 -27.95 -13.09
CA ALA A 280 10.89 -28.55 -14.40
C ALA A 280 11.42 -29.97 -14.26
N TYR A 281 12.22 -30.26 -13.23
CA TYR A 281 12.69 -31.61 -12.92
C TYR A 281 11.53 -32.56 -12.61
N LEU A 282 10.57 -32.13 -11.76
CA LEU A 282 9.38 -32.91 -11.42
C LEU A 282 8.53 -33.23 -12.67
N LEU A 283 8.28 -32.25 -13.52
CA LEU A 283 7.52 -32.45 -14.76
C LEU A 283 8.22 -33.42 -15.73
N LYS A 284 9.54 -33.43 -15.73
CA LYS A 284 10.34 -34.36 -16.51
C LYS A 284 10.32 -35.79 -15.93
N THR A 285 10.43 -35.92 -14.61
CA THR A 285 10.55 -37.22 -13.92
C THR A 285 9.20 -37.83 -13.56
N VAL A 286 8.17 -37.00 -13.43
CA VAL A 286 6.78 -37.39 -13.16
C VAL A 286 5.87 -36.79 -14.24
N PRO A 287 5.97 -37.27 -15.51
CA PRO A 287 5.15 -36.73 -16.61
C PRO A 287 3.65 -37.03 -16.43
N GLU A 288 3.31 -38.01 -15.61
CA GLU A 288 1.93 -38.36 -15.23
C GLU A 288 1.90 -38.65 -13.73
N ALA A 289 1.27 -37.75 -12.95
CA ALA A 289 1.07 -37.96 -11.53
C ALA A 289 -0.06 -38.99 -11.26
N GLY A 290 0.07 -39.73 -10.18
CA GLY A 290 -0.88 -40.79 -9.80
C GLY A 290 -1.27 -40.71 -8.33
N PHE A 291 -1.89 -41.80 -7.83
CA PHE A 291 -2.20 -41.97 -6.42
C PHE A 291 -1.00 -42.56 -5.68
N GLY A 292 -0.46 -41.89 -4.69
CA GLY A 292 0.60 -42.43 -3.85
C GLY A 292 1.53 -41.37 -3.26
N THR A 293 2.41 -41.84 -2.37
CA THR A 293 3.39 -40.95 -1.73
C THR A 293 4.47 -40.49 -2.70
N PHE A 294 4.79 -41.30 -3.70
CA PHE A 294 5.80 -41.01 -4.71
C PHE A 294 5.12 -40.72 -6.04
N SER A 295 5.56 -39.68 -6.73
CA SER A 295 5.01 -39.28 -8.03
C SER A 295 3.49 -39.04 -7.99
N GLY A 296 2.98 -38.56 -6.91
CA GLY A 296 1.55 -38.45 -6.65
C GLY A 296 1.17 -37.10 -6.05
N GLU A 297 0.39 -37.13 -4.99
CA GLU A 297 -0.26 -35.94 -4.41
C GLU A 297 0.72 -34.86 -3.95
N TRP A 298 1.92 -35.22 -3.42
CA TRP A 298 2.90 -34.26 -2.99
C TRP A 298 3.55 -33.51 -4.15
N THR A 299 3.81 -34.22 -5.28
CA THR A 299 4.28 -33.61 -6.52
C THR A 299 3.25 -32.60 -7.05
N VAL A 300 1.97 -32.99 -7.14
CA VAL A 300 0.88 -32.13 -7.60
C VAL A 300 0.74 -30.89 -6.69
N LEU A 301 0.80 -31.10 -5.37
CA LEU A 301 0.74 -30.02 -4.39
C LEU A 301 1.90 -29.03 -4.56
N GLY A 302 3.12 -29.54 -4.67
CA GLY A 302 4.32 -28.71 -4.85
C GLY A 302 4.24 -27.85 -6.13
N LEU A 303 3.86 -28.47 -7.25
CA LEU A 303 3.71 -27.77 -8.54
C LEU A 303 2.59 -26.72 -8.48
N ALA A 304 1.41 -27.07 -7.98
CA ALA A 304 0.25 -26.20 -7.94
C ALA A 304 0.46 -25.02 -6.98
N ARG A 305 0.95 -25.28 -5.76
CA ARG A 305 1.20 -24.23 -4.76
C ARG A 305 2.37 -23.32 -5.13
N GLY A 306 3.36 -23.86 -5.89
CA GLY A 306 4.48 -23.11 -6.45
C GLY A 306 4.12 -22.31 -7.70
N GLY A 307 2.90 -22.44 -8.23
CA GLY A 307 2.49 -21.74 -9.44
C GLY A 307 3.29 -22.18 -10.68
N ILE A 308 3.79 -23.43 -10.70
CA ILE A 308 4.51 -23.96 -11.83
C ILE A 308 3.51 -24.27 -12.95
N GLU A 309 3.76 -23.68 -14.12
CA GLU A 309 2.96 -23.98 -15.32
C GLU A 309 3.15 -25.43 -15.72
N VAL A 310 2.06 -26.20 -15.67
CA VAL A 310 2.07 -27.63 -16.06
C VAL A 310 1.60 -27.80 -17.49
N PRO A 311 2.06 -28.83 -18.22
CA PRO A 311 1.58 -29.15 -19.57
C PRO A 311 0.06 -29.33 -19.63
N ASN A 312 -0.54 -28.92 -20.74
CA ASN A 312 -1.98 -29.10 -20.96
C ASN A 312 -2.37 -30.57 -20.76
N GLY A 313 -3.41 -30.79 -19.95
CA GLY A 313 -3.91 -32.14 -19.65
C GLY A 313 -3.20 -32.82 -18.47
N TYR A 314 -2.17 -32.24 -17.87
CA TYR A 314 -1.44 -32.83 -16.73
C TYR A 314 -2.34 -33.07 -15.51
N ASN A 315 -3.04 -32.01 -15.08
CA ASN A 315 -3.95 -32.11 -13.94
C ASN A 315 -5.18 -32.96 -14.24
N GLU A 316 -5.71 -32.89 -15.46
CA GLU A 316 -6.83 -33.70 -15.91
C GLU A 316 -6.46 -35.18 -15.88
N LYS A 317 -5.24 -35.53 -16.32
CA LYS A 317 -4.74 -36.91 -16.28
C LYS A 317 -4.54 -37.41 -14.86
N TYR A 318 -3.98 -36.57 -13.98
CA TYR A 318 -3.90 -36.90 -12.56
C TYR A 318 -5.29 -37.20 -11.99
N VAL A 319 -6.27 -36.33 -12.25
CA VAL A 319 -7.65 -36.51 -11.77
C VAL A 319 -8.28 -37.78 -12.31
N GLU A 320 -8.06 -38.11 -13.60
CA GLU A 320 -8.51 -39.35 -14.20
C GLU A 320 -7.92 -40.57 -13.46
N ASN A 321 -6.59 -40.55 -13.21
CA ASN A 321 -5.91 -41.63 -12.48
C ASN A 321 -6.47 -41.77 -11.06
N ILE A 322 -6.71 -40.66 -10.35
CA ILE A 322 -7.33 -40.67 -9.01
C ILE A 322 -8.75 -41.24 -9.06
N LYS A 323 -9.60 -40.76 -9.98
CA LYS A 323 -10.99 -41.26 -10.15
C LYS A 323 -11.03 -42.78 -10.38
N LYS A 324 -10.12 -43.31 -11.20
CA LYS A 324 -9.98 -44.73 -11.45
C LYS A 324 -9.63 -45.48 -10.16
N VAL A 325 -8.60 -45.06 -9.44
CA VAL A 325 -8.19 -45.69 -8.17
C VAL A 325 -9.29 -45.66 -7.12
N VAL A 326 -9.97 -44.53 -6.96
CA VAL A 326 -11.08 -44.36 -6.00
C VAL A 326 -12.26 -45.27 -6.35
N ALA A 327 -12.63 -45.35 -7.63
CA ALA A 327 -13.69 -46.26 -8.11
C ALA A 327 -13.33 -47.72 -7.91
N GLU A 328 -12.13 -48.16 -8.30
CA GLU A 328 -11.63 -49.53 -8.11
C GLU A 328 -11.65 -49.94 -6.63
N LYS A 329 -11.23 -49.01 -5.73
CA LYS A 329 -11.23 -49.21 -4.27
C LYS A 329 -12.60 -48.98 -3.63
N LYS A 330 -13.63 -48.65 -4.40
CA LYS A 330 -15.01 -48.31 -3.90
C LYS A 330 -14.98 -47.29 -2.78
N GLY A 331 -14.13 -46.25 -2.92
CA GLY A 331 -13.95 -45.18 -1.95
C GLY A 331 -13.11 -45.56 -0.70
N VAL A 332 -12.67 -46.79 -0.53
CA VAL A 332 -11.87 -47.23 0.63
C VAL A 332 -10.40 -47.25 0.27
N LEU A 333 -9.71 -46.12 0.41
CA LEU A 333 -8.29 -45.98 0.07
C LEU A 333 -7.42 -46.92 0.91
N HIS A 334 -7.65 -46.93 2.23
CA HIS A 334 -6.96 -47.78 3.18
C HIS A 334 -7.79 -48.01 4.46
N LYS A 335 -7.77 -49.25 5.02
CA LYS A 335 -8.58 -49.58 6.22
C LYS A 335 -8.01 -49.04 7.55
N VAL A 336 -6.72 -48.70 7.57
CA VAL A 336 -5.98 -48.23 8.78
C VAL A 336 -5.29 -46.91 8.58
N LYS A 337 -4.66 -46.70 7.39
CA LYS A 337 -3.88 -45.47 7.10
C LYS A 337 -4.80 -44.36 6.58
N TYR A 338 -5.39 -43.60 7.49
CA TYR A 338 -6.30 -42.48 7.16
C TYR A 338 -5.55 -41.26 6.61
N THR A 339 -4.22 -41.23 6.79
CA THR A 339 -3.37 -40.25 6.11
C THR A 339 -3.41 -40.37 4.57
N GLU A 340 -3.81 -41.56 4.01
CA GLU A 340 -4.02 -41.69 2.58
C GLU A 340 -5.17 -40.80 2.07
N TYR A 341 -6.27 -40.72 2.85
CA TYR A 341 -7.36 -39.79 2.54
C TYR A 341 -6.91 -38.32 2.66
N SER A 342 -6.24 -37.98 3.78
CA SER A 342 -5.73 -36.65 4.04
C SER A 342 -4.79 -36.19 2.93
N ARG A 343 -3.87 -37.00 2.48
CA ARG A 343 -2.94 -36.72 1.38
C ARG A 343 -3.71 -36.46 0.07
N LEU A 344 -4.66 -37.34 -0.27
CA LEU A 344 -5.47 -37.16 -1.48
C LEU A 344 -6.32 -35.87 -1.42
N ILE A 345 -6.92 -35.57 -0.27
CA ILE A 345 -7.65 -34.31 -0.06
C ILE A 345 -6.73 -33.10 -0.35
N LEU A 346 -5.48 -33.12 0.17
CA LEU A 346 -4.53 -32.04 -0.04
C LEU A 346 -4.11 -31.92 -1.52
N GLY A 347 -3.86 -33.05 -2.22
CA GLY A 347 -3.53 -33.04 -3.64
C GLY A 347 -4.66 -32.46 -4.50
N LEU A 348 -5.90 -32.91 -4.29
CA LEU A 348 -7.07 -32.38 -5.00
C LEU A 348 -7.32 -30.90 -4.68
N SER A 349 -7.26 -30.55 -3.39
CA SER A 349 -7.48 -29.17 -2.94
C SER A 349 -6.46 -28.21 -3.54
N SER A 350 -5.21 -28.64 -3.75
CA SER A 350 -4.13 -27.81 -4.30
C SER A 350 -4.38 -27.36 -5.74
N ILE A 351 -5.15 -28.14 -6.51
CA ILE A 351 -5.54 -27.82 -7.89
C ILE A 351 -7.00 -27.32 -7.99
N GLY A 352 -7.59 -26.91 -6.86
CA GLY A 352 -8.92 -26.29 -6.80
C GLY A 352 -10.11 -27.26 -6.83
N LEU A 353 -9.86 -28.58 -6.75
CA LEU A 353 -10.91 -29.58 -6.81
C LEU A 353 -11.50 -29.91 -5.44
N ASP A 354 -12.77 -30.32 -5.43
CA ASP A 354 -13.50 -30.72 -4.24
C ASP A 354 -13.29 -32.21 -3.96
N ALA A 355 -12.82 -32.52 -2.76
CA ALA A 355 -12.60 -33.90 -2.33
C ALA A 355 -13.87 -34.57 -1.73
N THR A 356 -15.00 -33.87 -1.68
CA THR A 356 -16.25 -34.42 -1.16
C THR A 356 -16.97 -35.31 -2.15
N ASP A 357 -16.63 -35.21 -3.43
CA ASP A 357 -17.11 -36.13 -4.49
C ASP A 357 -16.03 -36.48 -5.49
N VAL A 358 -15.47 -37.66 -5.37
CA VAL A 358 -14.50 -38.25 -6.31
C VAL A 358 -15.09 -39.58 -6.81
N SER A 359 -15.62 -39.59 -8.02
CA SER A 359 -16.30 -40.76 -8.60
C SER A 359 -17.47 -41.29 -7.74
N GLY A 360 -18.27 -40.41 -7.14
CA GLY A 360 -19.38 -40.77 -6.28
C GLY A 360 -19.00 -41.10 -4.83
N TYR A 361 -17.73 -40.89 -4.44
CA TYR A 361 -17.23 -41.15 -3.09
C TYR A 361 -16.62 -39.93 -2.46
N SER A 362 -16.98 -39.66 -1.20
CA SER A 362 -16.35 -38.58 -0.42
C SER A 362 -15.03 -39.05 0.20
N MET A 363 -13.96 -38.37 -0.14
CA MET A 363 -12.65 -38.62 0.49
C MET A 363 -12.57 -38.00 1.88
N VAL A 364 -13.45 -37.05 2.18
CA VAL A 364 -13.54 -36.38 3.50
C VAL A 364 -14.36 -37.21 4.50
N ALA A 365 -15.33 -38.01 4.02
CA ALA A 365 -16.22 -38.80 4.88
C ALA A 365 -15.50 -39.71 5.88
N PRO A 366 -14.42 -40.42 5.54
CA PRO A 366 -13.70 -41.27 6.49
C PRO A 366 -13.11 -40.47 7.68
N LEU A 367 -12.77 -39.19 7.50
CA LEU A 367 -12.23 -38.36 8.56
C LEU A 367 -13.27 -38.02 9.64
N GLY A 368 -14.55 -38.30 9.41
CA GLY A 368 -15.62 -38.23 10.42
C GLY A 368 -15.52 -39.28 11.55
N ASP A 369 -14.84 -40.42 11.32
CA ASP A 369 -14.61 -41.49 12.34
C ASP A 369 -13.32 -41.22 13.12
N PHE A 370 -13.41 -40.62 14.30
CA PHE A 370 -12.26 -40.27 15.16
C PHE A 370 -11.40 -41.50 15.53
N ASN A 371 -12.05 -42.65 15.80
CA ASN A 371 -11.32 -43.88 16.12
C ASN A 371 -10.56 -44.44 14.92
N GLY A 372 -11.08 -44.24 13.71
CA GLY A 372 -10.37 -44.52 12.47
C GLY A 372 -9.17 -43.63 12.26
N VAL A 373 -9.35 -42.29 12.43
CA VAL A 373 -8.29 -41.30 12.27
C VAL A 373 -7.11 -41.55 13.21
N LYS A 374 -7.36 -41.76 14.52
CA LYS A 374 -6.26 -41.95 15.49
C LYS A 374 -5.56 -43.33 15.44
N ARG A 375 -5.98 -44.23 14.54
CA ARG A 375 -5.43 -45.58 14.45
C ARG A 375 -3.95 -45.60 14.02
N GLN A 376 -3.49 -44.57 13.31
CA GLN A 376 -2.07 -44.40 12.96
C GLN A 376 -1.26 -43.62 14.00
N GLY A 377 -1.72 -43.54 15.24
CA GLY A 377 -1.08 -42.70 16.26
C GLY A 377 -1.28 -41.22 15.93
N ILE A 378 -0.27 -40.39 16.24
CA ILE A 378 -0.37 -38.93 16.11
C ILE A 378 -0.49 -38.44 14.67
N ASN A 379 0.12 -39.15 13.69
CA ASN A 379 0.07 -38.75 12.27
C ASN A 379 -1.35 -38.69 11.72
N GLY A 380 -2.25 -39.56 12.18
CA GLY A 380 -3.65 -39.54 11.75
C GLY A 380 -4.34 -38.19 12.07
N PRO A 381 -4.42 -37.80 13.34
CA PRO A 381 -4.99 -36.50 13.74
C PRO A 381 -4.29 -35.28 13.13
N ILE A 382 -2.94 -35.28 13.04
CA ILE A 382 -2.18 -34.20 12.40
C ILE A 382 -2.68 -33.97 10.95
N PHE A 383 -2.59 -35.01 10.12
CA PHE A 383 -2.93 -34.86 8.72
C PHE A 383 -4.43 -34.74 8.47
N ALA A 384 -5.28 -35.32 9.35
CA ALA A 384 -6.72 -35.10 9.27
C ALA A 384 -7.06 -33.62 9.53
N LEU A 385 -6.44 -32.98 10.53
CA LEU A 385 -6.65 -31.57 10.84
C LEU A 385 -6.18 -30.68 9.68
N ILE A 386 -4.95 -30.91 9.16
CA ILE A 386 -4.41 -30.18 7.99
C ILE A 386 -5.33 -30.32 6.79
N ALA A 387 -5.81 -31.53 6.47
CA ALA A 387 -6.68 -31.77 5.33
C ALA A 387 -8.05 -31.11 5.47
N LEU A 388 -8.68 -31.20 6.65
CA LEU A 388 -9.95 -30.57 6.95
C LEU A 388 -9.86 -29.04 6.88
N ASP A 389 -8.77 -28.46 7.35
CA ASP A 389 -8.57 -27.02 7.39
C ASP A 389 -8.12 -26.46 6.03
N SER A 390 -7.57 -27.31 5.14
CA SER A 390 -6.99 -26.87 3.86
C SER A 390 -7.95 -26.03 2.99
N ARG A 391 -9.23 -26.37 2.99
CA ARG A 391 -10.32 -25.65 2.33
C ARG A 391 -11.46 -25.27 3.28
N GLY A 392 -11.30 -25.52 4.60
CA GLY A 392 -12.37 -25.35 5.57
C GLY A 392 -13.46 -26.41 5.44
N TYR A 393 -13.10 -27.66 5.12
CA TYR A 393 -14.07 -28.74 4.97
C TYR A 393 -14.91 -28.91 6.25
N GLU A 394 -16.22 -29.03 6.10
CA GLU A 394 -17.09 -29.51 7.15
C GLU A 394 -16.75 -30.98 7.45
N ILE A 395 -16.78 -31.34 8.74
CA ILE A 395 -16.51 -32.73 9.14
C ILE A 395 -17.79 -33.54 8.93
N PRO A 396 -17.77 -34.50 7.98
CA PRO A 396 -18.95 -35.30 7.71
C PRO A 396 -19.41 -36.11 8.93
N LYS A 397 -20.71 -36.37 9.00
CA LYS A 397 -21.30 -37.19 10.04
C LYS A 397 -20.66 -38.59 10.05
N ALA A 398 -20.17 -39.01 11.21
CA ALA A 398 -19.60 -40.32 11.39
C ALA A 398 -20.67 -41.44 11.12
N PRO A 399 -20.27 -42.57 10.56
CA PRO A 399 -21.17 -43.74 10.43
C PRO A 399 -21.77 -44.12 11.79
N GLU A 400 -22.94 -44.76 11.78
CA GLU A 400 -23.62 -45.21 13.00
C GLU A 400 -22.70 -46.11 13.85
N GLY A 401 -22.69 -45.89 15.14
CA GLY A 401 -21.84 -46.61 16.11
C GLY A 401 -20.37 -46.19 16.11
N LYS A 402 -19.99 -45.13 15.34
CA LYS A 402 -18.67 -44.54 15.35
C LYS A 402 -18.61 -43.26 16.18
N VAL A 403 -17.40 -42.92 16.63
CA VAL A 403 -17.18 -41.68 17.38
C VAL A 403 -17.02 -40.53 16.39
N GLN A 404 -17.89 -39.53 16.51
CA GLN A 404 -17.83 -38.33 15.69
C GLN A 404 -16.52 -37.57 15.90
N THR A 405 -15.76 -37.30 14.87
CA THR A 405 -14.60 -36.39 14.88
C THR A 405 -15.06 -34.96 15.05
N THR A 406 -14.37 -34.20 15.92
CA THR A 406 -14.39 -32.73 15.90
C THR A 406 -12.99 -32.18 15.80
N ARG A 407 -12.82 -30.91 15.43
CA ARG A 407 -11.53 -30.26 15.39
C ARG A 407 -10.88 -30.20 16.77
N GLU A 408 -11.68 -29.93 17.80
CA GLU A 408 -11.26 -29.92 19.20
C GLU A 408 -10.68 -31.29 19.62
N MET A 409 -11.35 -32.39 19.27
CA MET A 409 -10.84 -33.74 19.59
C MET A 409 -9.51 -34.04 18.90
N LEU A 410 -9.31 -33.55 17.67
CA LEU A 410 -8.03 -33.71 16.96
C LEU A 410 -6.94 -32.90 17.65
N ILE A 411 -7.23 -31.62 17.97
CA ILE A 411 -6.32 -30.73 18.72
C ILE A 411 -5.98 -31.33 20.07
N ASP A 412 -6.96 -31.73 20.88
CA ASP A 412 -6.75 -32.30 22.21
C ASP A 412 -5.92 -33.60 22.14
N TYR A 413 -6.13 -34.41 21.09
CA TYR A 413 -5.31 -35.61 20.89
C TYR A 413 -3.84 -35.25 20.62
N ILE A 414 -3.58 -34.28 19.76
CA ILE A 414 -2.23 -33.81 19.42
C ILE A 414 -1.58 -33.20 20.70
N LEU A 415 -2.28 -32.30 21.40
CA LEU A 415 -1.80 -31.72 22.65
C LEU A 415 -1.54 -32.79 23.71
N GLY A 416 -2.41 -33.81 23.84
CA GLY A 416 -2.24 -34.92 24.76
C GLY A 416 -1.07 -35.85 24.43
N LYS A 417 -0.43 -35.69 23.26
CA LYS A 417 0.78 -36.41 22.84
C LYS A 417 2.05 -35.56 22.95
N GLU A 418 1.96 -34.33 23.43
CA GLU A 418 3.13 -33.53 23.73
C GLU A 418 4.02 -34.26 24.76
N ILE A 419 5.33 -34.25 24.50
CA ILE A 419 6.30 -34.92 25.35
C ILE A 419 6.51 -34.08 26.61
N THR A 420 6.27 -34.76 27.77
CA THR A 420 6.52 -34.19 29.09
C THR A 420 7.66 -34.98 29.71
N GLN A 421 8.84 -34.39 29.85
CA GLN A 421 9.98 -35.04 30.45
C GLN A 421 9.96 -34.96 31.97
N LYS A 422 10.48 -36.02 32.67
CA LYS A 422 10.67 -36.02 34.12
C LYS A 422 11.67 -34.97 34.61
N SER A 423 12.53 -34.47 33.72
CA SER A 423 13.52 -33.42 33.98
C SER A 423 12.96 -31.97 33.97
N GLY A 424 11.67 -31.78 33.75
CA GLY A 424 11.04 -30.46 33.68
C GLY A 424 11.12 -29.78 32.33
N GLU A 425 11.85 -30.28 31.33
CA GLU A 425 11.80 -29.82 29.98
C GLU A 425 10.58 -30.42 29.26
N LEU A 426 9.64 -29.56 28.94
CA LEU A 426 8.42 -29.89 28.23
C LEU A 426 8.56 -29.45 26.77
N GLY A 427 7.90 -30.13 25.84
CA GLY A 427 7.64 -29.67 24.48
C GLY A 427 8.04 -30.63 23.39
N GLY A 428 7.42 -30.45 22.23
CA GLY A 428 7.63 -31.24 21.04
C GLY A 428 6.90 -32.58 21.03
N TRP A 429 6.97 -33.26 19.93
CA TRP A 429 6.26 -34.52 19.66
C TRP A 429 7.16 -35.55 18.98
N ALA A 430 6.78 -36.79 19.10
CA ALA A 430 7.40 -37.92 18.40
C ALA A 430 6.38 -39.02 18.09
N LEU A 431 6.70 -39.91 17.18
CA LEU A 431 5.88 -41.10 16.91
C LEU A 431 5.83 -42.03 18.09
N SER A 432 6.96 -42.16 18.77
CA SER A 432 7.12 -43.03 19.97
C SER A 432 8.31 -42.54 20.79
N GLY A 433 8.34 -42.94 22.06
CA GLY A 433 9.41 -42.55 22.97
C GLY A 433 9.18 -41.23 23.68
N SER A 434 10.23 -40.69 24.31
CA SER A 434 10.18 -39.48 25.15
C SER A 434 11.14 -38.38 24.66
N THR A 435 11.70 -38.51 23.47
CA THR A 435 12.57 -37.52 22.85
C THR A 435 11.83 -36.86 21.70
N PRO A 436 11.73 -35.53 21.65
CA PRO A 436 11.11 -34.84 20.51
C PRO A 436 11.82 -35.18 19.20
N ASP A 437 11.02 -35.46 18.18
CA ASP A 437 11.48 -35.69 16.81
C ASP A 437 11.20 -34.44 15.99
N PRO A 438 12.13 -33.93 15.17
CA PRO A 438 11.92 -32.69 14.42
C PRO A 438 10.76 -32.81 13.44
N ASP A 439 10.57 -33.94 12.74
CA ASP A 439 9.50 -34.10 11.76
C ASP A 439 8.13 -34.04 12.42
N ILE A 440 7.93 -34.86 13.46
CA ILE A 440 6.64 -34.97 14.15
C ILE A 440 6.33 -33.68 14.91
N THR A 441 7.35 -33.04 15.51
CA THR A 441 7.17 -31.75 16.14
C THR A 441 6.74 -30.69 15.12
N ALA A 442 7.42 -30.62 13.99
CA ALA A 442 7.09 -29.66 12.94
C ALA A 442 5.70 -29.92 12.33
N MET A 443 5.37 -31.16 11.99
CA MET A 443 4.05 -31.54 11.47
C MET A 443 2.92 -31.28 12.46
N SER A 444 3.16 -31.50 13.77
CA SER A 444 2.19 -31.13 14.82
C SER A 444 1.96 -29.61 14.83
N ILE A 445 3.03 -28.82 14.77
CA ILE A 445 2.95 -27.36 14.71
C ILE A 445 2.20 -26.92 13.44
N GLN A 446 2.46 -27.50 12.26
CA GLN A 446 1.75 -27.22 11.02
C GLN A 446 0.23 -27.39 11.16
N SER A 447 -0.20 -28.49 11.80
CA SER A 447 -1.62 -28.77 12.04
C SER A 447 -2.26 -27.80 13.05
N LEU A 448 -1.51 -27.34 14.02
CA LEU A 448 -1.95 -26.46 15.11
C LEU A 448 -1.85 -24.96 14.74
N ALA A 449 -1.10 -24.61 13.69
CA ALA A 449 -0.85 -23.22 13.29
C ALA A 449 -2.12 -22.37 13.10
N PRO A 450 -3.23 -22.85 12.50
CA PRO A 450 -4.46 -22.07 12.38
C PRO A 450 -5.08 -21.66 13.73
N TYR A 451 -4.76 -22.37 14.81
CA TYR A 451 -5.32 -22.19 16.15
C TYR A 451 -4.38 -21.44 17.10
N TYR A 452 -3.15 -21.10 16.65
CA TYR A 452 -2.11 -20.51 17.48
C TYR A 452 -2.52 -19.20 18.15
N ASN A 453 -3.21 -18.32 17.43
CA ASN A 453 -3.62 -17.02 17.95
C ASN A 453 -4.99 -17.03 18.66
N THR A 454 -5.73 -18.14 18.62
CA THR A 454 -7.10 -18.23 19.15
C THR A 454 -7.27 -19.23 20.30
N ASN A 455 -6.25 -20.05 20.56
CA ASN A 455 -6.28 -21.08 21.60
C ASN A 455 -4.99 -21.07 22.42
N GLU A 456 -5.06 -20.60 23.65
CA GLU A 456 -3.90 -20.46 24.56
C GLU A 456 -3.18 -21.78 24.86
N LYS A 457 -3.89 -22.92 24.91
CA LYS A 457 -3.25 -24.24 25.10
C LYS A 457 -2.42 -24.61 23.88
N VAL A 458 -2.95 -24.35 22.69
CA VAL A 458 -2.23 -24.56 21.43
C VAL A 458 -1.01 -23.65 21.38
N LYS A 459 -1.19 -22.36 21.66
CA LYS A 459 -0.11 -21.39 21.67
C LYS A 459 1.05 -21.85 22.57
N SER A 460 0.74 -22.18 23.80
CA SER A 460 1.75 -22.61 24.78
C SER A 460 2.49 -23.88 24.34
N ALA A 461 1.79 -24.87 23.78
CA ALA A 461 2.40 -26.10 23.29
C ALA A 461 3.28 -25.87 22.05
N VAL A 462 2.82 -25.03 21.12
CA VAL A 462 3.57 -24.65 19.93
C VAL A 462 4.84 -23.88 20.29
N ASP A 463 4.78 -22.94 21.24
CA ASP A 463 5.95 -22.17 21.72
C ASP A 463 7.01 -23.10 22.31
N ARG A 464 6.60 -24.11 23.11
CA ARG A 464 7.52 -25.15 23.63
C ARG A 464 8.08 -26.00 22.49
N GLY A 465 7.25 -26.38 21.51
CA GLY A 465 7.67 -27.12 20.32
C GLY A 465 8.72 -26.37 19.50
N LEU A 466 8.52 -25.07 19.28
CA LEU A 466 9.49 -24.19 18.60
C LEU A 466 10.81 -24.11 19.37
N THR A 467 10.75 -24.06 20.71
CA THR A 467 11.94 -24.09 21.53
C THR A 467 12.72 -25.41 21.36
N GLN A 468 12.02 -26.55 21.30
CA GLN A 468 12.66 -27.82 21.00
C GLN A 468 13.25 -27.90 19.60
N LEU A 469 12.52 -27.44 18.58
CA LEU A 469 13.06 -27.37 17.22
C LEU A 469 14.32 -26.51 17.12
N SER A 470 14.34 -25.37 17.80
CA SER A 470 15.55 -24.54 17.89
C SER A 470 16.73 -25.27 18.51
N LYS A 471 16.51 -26.04 19.59
CA LYS A 471 17.55 -26.84 20.25
C LYS A 471 18.06 -28.00 19.38
N LEU A 472 17.18 -28.64 18.62
CA LEU A 472 17.50 -29.78 17.75
C LEU A 472 18.17 -29.37 16.42
N GLN A 473 18.13 -28.09 16.05
CA GLN A 473 18.78 -27.62 14.84
C GLN A 473 20.30 -27.69 14.96
N LEU A 474 20.94 -28.22 13.94
CA LEU A 474 22.40 -28.36 13.85
C LEU A 474 23.08 -27.06 13.40
N ASP A 475 24.38 -26.96 13.64
CA ASP A 475 25.21 -25.79 13.26
C ASP A 475 25.20 -25.49 11.75
N ASN A 476 24.87 -26.48 10.90
CA ASN A 476 24.71 -26.30 9.46
C ASN A 476 23.30 -25.88 9.02
N GLY A 477 22.41 -25.60 9.97
CA GLY A 477 21.03 -25.20 9.71
C GLY A 477 20.04 -26.35 9.47
N ALA A 478 20.50 -27.59 9.29
CA ALA A 478 19.68 -28.78 9.04
C ALA A 478 19.27 -29.50 10.33
N TYR A 479 18.55 -30.61 10.19
CA TYR A 479 18.10 -31.46 11.29
C TYR A 479 18.55 -32.90 11.12
N ASN A 480 18.73 -33.57 12.29
CA ASN A 480 18.93 -34.99 12.37
C ASN A 480 17.66 -35.65 12.91
N SER A 481 17.09 -36.56 12.17
CA SER A 481 16.01 -37.44 12.61
C SER A 481 16.43 -38.88 12.44
N TRP A 482 16.17 -39.71 13.45
CA TRP A 482 16.54 -41.15 13.48
C TRP A 482 18.01 -41.43 13.15
N GLY A 483 18.92 -40.55 13.59
CA GLY A 483 20.37 -40.70 13.39
C GLY A 483 20.88 -40.21 12.00
N THR A 484 20.04 -39.67 11.17
CA THR A 484 20.41 -39.21 9.82
C THR A 484 20.10 -37.74 9.66
N VAL A 485 21.09 -36.96 9.19
CA VAL A 485 20.87 -35.56 8.80
C VAL A 485 20.24 -35.55 7.40
N ASN A 486 19.02 -35.11 7.30
CA ASN A 486 18.23 -35.23 6.08
C ASN A 486 17.49 -33.93 5.70
N SER A 487 17.09 -33.84 4.43
CA SER A 487 16.40 -32.68 3.89
C SER A 487 14.97 -32.57 4.36
N GLU A 488 14.28 -33.72 4.55
CA GLU A 488 12.85 -33.78 4.85
C GLU A 488 12.56 -33.16 6.22
N SER A 489 13.36 -33.46 7.24
CA SER A 489 13.22 -32.87 8.57
C SER A 489 13.36 -31.35 8.52
N THR A 490 14.32 -30.84 7.74
CA THR A 490 14.49 -29.38 7.55
C THR A 490 13.31 -28.78 6.81
N ALA A 491 12.80 -29.48 5.79
CA ALA A 491 11.62 -29.08 5.01
C ALA A 491 10.38 -28.92 5.91
N GLN A 492 10.13 -29.92 6.81
CA GLN A 492 8.98 -29.85 7.70
C GLN A 492 9.04 -28.66 8.64
N VAL A 493 10.24 -28.29 9.14
CA VAL A 493 10.39 -27.13 10.04
C VAL A 493 10.14 -25.82 9.28
N ILE A 494 10.63 -25.69 8.03
CA ILE A 494 10.34 -24.49 7.20
C ILE A 494 8.82 -24.33 7.00
N VAL A 495 8.10 -25.41 6.69
CA VAL A 495 6.64 -25.37 6.53
C VAL A 495 5.95 -24.97 7.84
N ALA A 496 6.44 -25.48 8.99
CA ALA A 496 5.87 -25.15 10.29
C ALA A 496 6.02 -23.66 10.63
N LEU A 497 7.21 -23.10 10.43
CA LEU A 497 7.47 -21.68 10.72
C LEU A 497 6.63 -20.77 9.80
N THR A 498 6.63 -21.05 8.51
CA THR A 498 5.86 -20.24 7.54
C THR A 498 4.35 -20.33 7.78
N ALA A 499 3.85 -21.47 8.27
CA ALA A 499 2.45 -21.60 8.68
C ALA A 499 2.08 -20.73 9.87
N LEU A 500 3.04 -20.47 10.77
CA LEU A 500 2.89 -19.55 11.91
C LEU A 500 3.16 -18.08 11.56
N GLY A 501 3.56 -17.76 10.33
CA GLY A 501 3.97 -16.42 9.92
C GLY A 501 5.37 -16.03 10.39
N ILE A 502 6.23 -17.02 10.74
CA ILE A 502 7.61 -16.81 11.20
C ILE A 502 8.56 -16.96 10.00
N ASN A 503 9.50 -16.02 9.86
CA ASN A 503 10.49 -16.05 8.77
C ASN A 503 11.62 -17.06 9.06
N PRO A 504 11.74 -18.17 8.30
CA PRO A 504 12.80 -19.16 8.49
C PRO A 504 14.23 -18.64 8.23
N LEU A 505 14.35 -17.54 7.53
CA LEU A 505 15.64 -16.91 7.21
C LEU A 505 16.13 -15.97 8.30
N GLU A 506 15.21 -15.35 9.06
CA GLU A 506 15.53 -14.21 9.94
C GLU A 506 15.25 -14.46 11.43
N ASP A 507 14.49 -15.48 11.79
CA ASP A 507 14.16 -15.75 13.19
C ASP A 507 15.41 -16.20 13.95
N GLU A 508 15.83 -15.41 14.94
CA GLU A 508 17.08 -15.60 15.70
C GLU A 508 17.19 -16.97 16.36
N ARG A 509 16.06 -17.60 16.72
CA ARG A 509 16.05 -18.95 17.30
C ARG A 509 16.60 -19.99 16.35
N PHE A 510 16.47 -19.75 15.02
CA PHE A 510 16.83 -20.67 13.95
C PHE A 510 18.06 -20.22 13.15
N ILE A 511 18.77 -19.21 13.63
CA ILE A 511 20.11 -18.86 13.16
C ILE A 511 21.13 -19.55 14.05
N LYS A 512 21.98 -20.40 13.47
CA LYS A 512 23.04 -21.13 14.16
C LYS A 512 24.40 -20.62 13.72
N VAL A 513 25.28 -20.44 14.66
CA VAL A 513 26.66 -20.06 14.39
C VAL A 513 27.57 -21.26 14.62
N ASN A 514 28.27 -21.67 13.58
CA ASN A 514 29.23 -22.77 13.73
C ASN A 514 30.41 -22.31 14.60
N SER A 515 30.57 -22.93 15.75
CA SER A 515 31.56 -22.55 16.78
C SER A 515 33.01 -22.65 16.30
N LYS A 516 33.30 -23.36 15.19
CA LYS A 516 34.66 -23.51 14.64
C LYS A 516 34.98 -22.55 13.52
N THR A 517 33.99 -22.18 12.74
CA THR A 517 34.18 -21.35 11.52
C THR A 517 33.60 -19.95 11.65
N GLY A 518 32.80 -19.68 12.70
CA GLY A 518 32.04 -18.43 12.83
C GLY A 518 30.93 -18.23 11.77
N LYS A 519 30.71 -19.22 10.88
CA LYS A 519 29.74 -19.12 9.80
C LYS A 519 28.33 -19.28 10.35
N GLU A 520 27.46 -18.32 10.02
CA GLU A 520 26.03 -18.39 10.27
C GLU A 520 25.34 -19.35 9.28
N SER A 521 24.37 -20.08 9.78
CA SER A 521 23.48 -20.95 9.01
C SER A 521 22.06 -20.77 9.50
N ASN A 522 21.09 -20.85 8.59
CA ASN A 522 19.67 -20.78 8.86
C ASN A 522 18.96 -21.97 8.19
N LEU A 523 17.65 -22.05 8.31
CA LEU A 523 16.89 -23.16 7.74
C LEU A 523 16.96 -23.21 6.22
N LEU A 524 17.05 -22.05 5.54
CA LEU A 524 17.15 -21.99 4.07
C LEU A 524 18.53 -22.51 3.61
N SER A 525 19.61 -22.08 4.25
CA SER A 525 20.94 -22.65 3.98
C SER A 525 20.99 -24.14 4.35
N GLY A 526 20.24 -24.55 5.39
CA GLY A 526 20.10 -25.94 5.84
C GLY A 526 19.46 -26.84 4.81
N ILE A 527 18.38 -26.41 4.17
CA ILE A 527 17.71 -27.19 3.12
C ILE A 527 18.46 -27.15 1.78
N MET A 528 19.00 -25.97 1.42
CA MET A 528 19.65 -25.77 0.12
C MET A 528 20.96 -26.58 -0.06
N GLN A 529 21.61 -27.04 1.03
CA GLN A 529 22.76 -27.94 0.90
C GLN A 529 22.39 -29.32 0.31
N PHE A 530 21.11 -29.71 0.38
CA PHE A 530 20.60 -30.95 -0.24
C PHE A 530 20.10 -30.75 -1.67
N TYR A 531 20.01 -29.52 -2.13
CA TYR A 531 19.57 -29.19 -3.48
C TYR A 531 20.58 -29.69 -4.52
N SER A 532 20.11 -30.23 -5.63
CA SER A 532 20.91 -30.65 -6.76
C SER A 532 20.76 -29.64 -7.90
N GLU A 533 21.88 -29.21 -8.48
CA GLU A 533 21.87 -28.33 -9.66
C GLU A 533 21.04 -28.97 -10.79
N GLY A 534 20.15 -28.18 -11.40
CA GLY A 534 19.18 -28.64 -12.40
C GLY A 534 17.91 -29.25 -11.85
N GLY A 535 17.69 -29.14 -10.51
CA GLY A 535 16.45 -29.49 -9.80
C GLY A 535 16.51 -30.77 -9.00
N GLY A 536 15.64 -30.82 -8.00
CA GLY A 536 15.49 -31.94 -7.06
C GLY A 536 16.35 -31.88 -5.81
N PHE A 537 16.03 -32.73 -4.87
CA PHE A 537 16.68 -32.76 -3.55
C PHE A 537 17.17 -34.19 -3.21
N LYS A 538 18.25 -34.21 -2.45
CA LYS A 538 18.81 -35.45 -1.89
C LYS A 538 18.20 -35.71 -0.52
N HIS A 539 17.96 -36.95 -0.18
CA HIS A 539 17.62 -37.35 1.19
C HIS A 539 18.77 -37.04 2.16
N VAL A 540 19.98 -37.43 1.82
CA VAL A 540 21.21 -37.09 2.55
C VAL A 540 22.29 -36.60 1.57
N LEU A 541 23.23 -35.79 2.07
CA LEU A 541 24.21 -35.06 1.25
C LEU A 541 24.98 -35.92 0.22
N ASN A 542 25.34 -37.14 0.57
CA ASN A 542 26.19 -37.98 -0.27
C ASN A 542 25.41 -38.94 -1.16
N MET A 543 24.09 -38.77 -1.33
CA MET A 543 23.22 -39.58 -2.17
C MET A 543 22.80 -38.81 -3.43
N ASN A 544 22.19 -39.53 -4.37
CA ASN A 544 21.51 -38.94 -5.51
C ASN A 544 20.21 -38.26 -5.09
N THR A 545 19.60 -37.49 -5.97
CA THR A 545 18.24 -36.95 -5.82
C THR A 545 17.27 -38.10 -5.49
N ASP A 546 16.42 -37.84 -4.52
CA ASP A 546 15.39 -38.71 -4.02
C ASP A 546 14.01 -38.12 -4.31
N ALA A 547 13.03 -38.99 -4.64
CA ALA A 547 11.71 -38.49 -5.02
C ALA A 547 10.96 -37.81 -3.85
N MET A 548 11.05 -38.44 -2.64
CA MET A 548 10.38 -37.91 -1.45
C MET A 548 11.08 -36.62 -0.97
N ALA A 549 12.41 -36.63 -0.96
CA ALA A 549 13.20 -35.44 -0.60
C ALA A 549 12.91 -34.29 -1.59
N THR A 550 12.75 -34.61 -2.86
CA THR A 550 12.43 -33.62 -3.91
C THR A 550 11.04 -33.01 -3.71
N ASP A 551 10.01 -33.83 -3.49
CA ASP A 551 8.66 -33.36 -3.22
C ASP A 551 8.64 -32.46 -1.96
N GLN A 552 9.30 -32.89 -0.87
CA GLN A 552 9.33 -32.16 0.40
C GLN A 552 10.18 -30.88 0.30
N GLY A 553 11.33 -30.94 -0.34
CA GLY A 553 12.16 -29.78 -0.61
C GLY A 553 11.41 -28.73 -1.46
N MET A 554 10.76 -29.20 -2.51
CA MET A 554 9.93 -28.33 -3.37
C MET A 554 8.86 -27.61 -2.56
N TYR A 555 7.99 -28.31 -1.84
CA TYR A 555 6.92 -27.66 -1.13
C TYR A 555 7.39 -26.82 0.07
N ALA A 556 8.54 -27.13 0.67
CA ALA A 556 9.11 -26.30 1.71
C ALA A 556 9.61 -24.94 1.18
N LEU A 557 10.32 -24.95 0.03
CA LEU A 557 10.72 -23.71 -0.62
C LEU A 557 9.50 -22.92 -1.10
N VAL A 558 8.50 -23.60 -1.64
CA VAL A 558 7.21 -22.98 -2.02
C VAL A 558 6.50 -22.36 -0.81
N ALA A 559 6.51 -23.04 0.35
CA ALA A 559 5.94 -22.48 1.59
C ALA A 559 6.64 -21.18 1.99
N TYR A 560 7.97 -21.12 1.85
CA TYR A 560 8.75 -19.94 2.11
C TYR A 560 8.50 -18.82 1.09
N GLU A 561 8.50 -19.10 -0.21
CA GLU A 561 8.21 -18.11 -1.25
C GLU A 561 6.80 -17.53 -1.07
N ARG A 562 5.81 -18.35 -0.78
CA ARG A 562 4.43 -17.93 -0.48
C ARG A 562 4.37 -17.02 0.75
N PHE A 563 5.16 -17.33 1.77
CA PHE A 563 5.28 -16.49 2.97
C PHE A 563 5.85 -15.11 2.61
N LEU A 564 6.92 -15.04 1.81
CA LEU A 564 7.51 -13.78 1.35
C LEU A 564 6.52 -12.92 0.53
N ASP A 565 5.73 -13.58 -0.30
CA ASP A 565 4.72 -12.94 -1.16
C ASP A 565 3.45 -12.55 -0.39
N GLY A 566 3.35 -12.83 0.90
CA GLY A 566 2.14 -12.60 1.69
C GLY A 566 0.93 -13.42 1.24
N LYS A 567 1.17 -14.55 0.52
CA LYS A 567 0.15 -15.50 0.11
C LYS A 567 -0.28 -16.41 1.26
N SER A 568 -1.40 -17.10 1.11
CA SER A 568 -1.84 -18.12 2.07
C SER A 568 -0.76 -19.17 2.30
N SER A 569 -0.64 -19.71 3.52
CA SER A 569 0.34 -20.77 3.84
C SER A 569 0.14 -22.01 2.96
N LEU A 570 1.15 -22.89 2.92
CA LEU A 570 1.19 -24.04 2.01
C LEU A 570 -0.11 -24.84 2.00
N TYR A 571 -0.65 -25.16 3.16
CA TYR A 571 -1.84 -26.00 3.32
C TYR A 571 -3.16 -25.20 3.42
N ASN A 572 -3.13 -23.89 3.48
CA ASN A 572 -4.33 -23.07 3.37
C ASN A 572 -4.65 -22.86 1.87
N MET A 573 -5.55 -23.67 1.36
CA MET A 573 -5.90 -23.72 -0.08
C MET A 573 -7.26 -23.05 -0.35
N GLN A 574 -7.76 -22.22 0.52
CA GLN A 574 -8.99 -21.45 0.29
C GLN A 574 -8.84 -20.51 -0.91
N ASP A 575 -7.61 -20.07 -1.21
CA ASP A 575 -7.27 -19.33 -2.42
C ASP A 575 -7.43 -20.12 -3.73
N GLN A 576 -7.49 -21.45 -3.66
CA GLN A 576 -7.71 -22.35 -4.81
C GLN A 576 -9.21 -22.61 -5.04
N ILE A 577 -10.11 -22.23 -4.15
CA ILE A 577 -11.54 -22.41 -4.34
C ILE A 577 -12.01 -21.41 -5.39
N ASN A 578 -12.71 -21.91 -6.42
CA ASN A 578 -13.28 -21.04 -7.44
C ASN A 578 -14.64 -20.49 -6.96
N TYR A 579 -14.59 -19.50 -6.08
CA TYR A 579 -15.80 -18.80 -5.65
C TYR A 579 -16.38 -18.00 -6.80
N THR A 580 -17.71 -18.02 -6.93
CA THR A 580 -18.43 -17.15 -7.85
C THR A 580 -19.53 -16.39 -7.08
N LEU A 581 -19.80 -15.19 -7.56
CA LEU A 581 -20.88 -14.33 -7.09
C LEU A 581 -21.59 -13.81 -8.34
N ASP A 582 -22.89 -14.05 -8.43
CA ASP A 582 -23.67 -13.66 -9.61
C ASP A 582 -23.89 -12.14 -9.61
N ASP A 583 -23.89 -11.57 -10.81
CA ASP A 583 -24.30 -10.19 -11.01
C ASP A 583 -25.77 -10.00 -10.59
N VAL A 584 -26.09 -8.83 -10.11
CA VAL A 584 -27.40 -8.55 -9.52
C VAL A 584 -28.02 -7.34 -10.17
N GLU A 585 -29.26 -7.51 -10.56
CA GLU A 585 -30.12 -6.44 -11.01
C GLU A 585 -31.29 -6.27 -10.03
N LEU A 586 -31.53 -5.04 -9.56
CA LEU A 586 -32.59 -4.68 -8.61
C LEU A 586 -33.18 -3.33 -9.00
N TYR A 587 -34.40 -3.10 -8.55
CA TYR A 587 -34.94 -1.74 -8.50
C TYR A 587 -34.56 -1.05 -7.19
N ASP A 588 -34.49 0.28 -7.19
CA ASP A 588 -34.24 1.07 -5.99
C ASP A 588 -35.28 0.74 -4.90
N ASP A 589 -34.84 0.64 -3.65
CA ASP A 589 -35.54 0.16 -2.44
C ASP A 589 -35.79 -1.36 -2.38
N GLU A 590 -35.31 -2.15 -3.32
CA GLU A 590 -35.37 -3.60 -3.20
C GLU A 590 -34.16 -4.15 -2.44
N THR A 591 -34.38 -5.30 -1.84
CA THR A 591 -33.36 -6.05 -1.11
C THR A 591 -33.19 -7.45 -1.69
N LYS A 592 -31.97 -7.99 -1.66
CA LYS A 592 -31.67 -9.34 -2.09
C LYS A 592 -30.59 -9.96 -1.22
N GLN A 593 -30.85 -11.18 -0.76
CA GLN A 593 -29.82 -12.00 -0.14
C GLN A 593 -28.83 -12.46 -1.21
N LEU A 594 -27.53 -12.16 -1.02
CA LEU A 594 -26.46 -12.65 -1.87
C LEU A 594 -25.92 -13.96 -1.34
N GLU A 595 -25.55 -14.84 -2.25
CA GLU A 595 -24.98 -16.15 -1.96
C GLU A 595 -23.69 -16.34 -2.76
N VAL A 596 -22.61 -16.66 -2.06
CA VAL A 596 -21.35 -17.06 -2.69
C VAL A 596 -21.43 -18.54 -3.05
N LYS A 597 -21.19 -18.86 -4.31
CA LYS A 597 -21.19 -20.22 -4.85
C LYS A 597 -19.76 -20.74 -5.03
N GLY A 598 -19.59 -22.04 -5.19
CA GLY A 598 -18.33 -22.66 -5.64
C GLY A 598 -17.57 -23.46 -4.59
N ALA A 599 -18.11 -23.65 -3.39
CA ALA A 599 -17.45 -24.43 -2.35
C ALA A 599 -18.38 -25.46 -1.69
N PRO A 600 -18.99 -26.38 -2.44
CA PRO A 600 -19.84 -27.42 -1.85
C PRO A 600 -19.04 -28.26 -0.85
N GLY A 601 -19.63 -28.53 0.32
CA GLY A 601 -18.97 -29.30 1.38
C GLY A 601 -17.90 -28.55 2.18
N CYS A 602 -17.66 -27.28 1.88
CA CYS A 602 -16.70 -26.45 2.61
C CYS A 602 -17.42 -25.35 3.40
N SER A 603 -16.95 -25.08 4.62
CA SER A 603 -17.33 -23.86 5.34
C SER A 603 -16.71 -22.64 4.66
N LEU A 604 -17.56 -21.68 4.29
CA LEU A 604 -17.09 -20.40 3.72
C LEU A 604 -16.35 -19.53 4.76
N GLY A 605 -16.47 -19.86 6.05
CA GLY A 605 -15.99 -19.01 7.12
C GLY A 605 -16.74 -17.67 7.18
N LYS A 606 -16.12 -16.66 7.81
CA LYS A 606 -16.70 -15.31 7.85
C LYS A 606 -16.50 -14.63 6.49
N ILE A 607 -17.60 -14.28 5.83
CA ILE A 607 -17.57 -13.44 4.62
C ILE A 607 -17.59 -11.98 5.07
N ILE A 608 -16.65 -11.19 4.55
CA ILE A 608 -16.63 -9.74 4.76
C ILE A 608 -17.18 -9.09 3.51
N TRP A 609 -18.37 -8.54 3.62
CA TRP A 609 -19.09 -7.89 2.55
C TRP A 609 -18.75 -6.41 2.48
N SER A 610 -18.66 -5.86 1.26
CA SER A 610 -18.53 -4.43 1.02
C SER A 610 -19.11 -4.04 -0.34
N VAL A 611 -19.51 -2.78 -0.49
CA VAL A 611 -19.96 -2.18 -1.74
C VAL A 611 -19.06 -0.97 -2.03
N GLU A 612 -18.68 -0.77 -3.30
CA GLU A 612 -17.79 0.32 -3.70
C GLU A 612 -18.48 1.67 -3.59
N ASP A 613 -19.75 1.77 -4.09
CA ASP A 613 -20.55 2.99 -4.00
C ASP A 613 -21.76 2.75 -3.10
N LYS A 614 -21.71 3.32 -1.90
CA LYS A 614 -22.75 3.21 -0.89
C LYS A 614 -24.00 4.06 -1.16
N ASP A 615 -23.94 4.98 -2.11
CA ASP A 615 -25.05 5.77 -2.55
C ASP A 615 -25.94 4.99 -3.52
N VAL A 616 -25.36 4.06 -4.29
CA VAL A 616 -26.08 3.18 -5.20
C VAL A 616 -26.70 2.00 -4.44
N ALA A 617 -25.92 1.33 -3.58
CA ALA A 617 -26.40 0.20 -2.79
C ALA A 617 -25.62 0.05 -1.48
N THR A 618 -26.20 -0.63 -0.48
CA THR A 618 -25.52 -1.04 0.76
C THR A 618 -25.70 -2.53 0.98
N ILE A 619 -24.76 -3.13 1.72
CA ILE A 619 -24.82 -4.54 2.08
C ILE A 619 -24.63 -4.72 3.59
N SER A 620 -25.42 -5.63 4.20
CA SER A 620 -25.24 -6.01 5.60
C SER A 620 -24.10 -7.02 5.80
N GLU A 621 -23.71 -7.24 7.06
CA GLU A 621 -22.73 -8.28 7.42
C GLU A 621 -23.20 -9.69 7.01
N ASP A 622 -24.50 -9.92 6.98
CA ASP A 622 -25.13 -11.19 6.58
C ASP A 622 -25.31 -11.33 5.06
N GLY A 623 -24.87 -10.34 4.26
CA GLY A 623 -24.93 -10.37 2.81
C GLY A 623 -26.28 -9.96 2.21
N ILE A 624 -27.13 -9.23 2.94
CA ILE A 624 -28.35 -8.63 2.41
C ILE A 624 -28.00 -7.33 1.71
N LEU A 625 -28.09 -7.33 0.39
CA LEU A 625 -27.90 -6.16 -0.47
C LEU A 625 -29.19 -5.33 -0.47
N THR A 626 -29.08 -4.03 -0.28
CA THR A 626 -30.18 -3.06 -0.35
C THR A 626 -29.86 -2.02 -1.41
N ALA A 627 -30.69 -1.96 -2.44
CA ALA A 627 -30.59 -0.97 -3.50
C ALA A 627 -31.12 0.40 -3.01
N LYS A 628 -30.39 1.50 -3.26
CA LYS A 628 -30.77 2.85 -2.79
C LYS A 628 -31.10 3.80 -3.93
N LYS A 629 -30.23 3.89 -4.91
CA LYS A 629 -30.34 4.86 -6.01
C LYS A 629 -29.95 4.18 -7.31
N SER A 630 -30.63 4.52 -8.39
CA SER A 630 -30.30 4.01 -9.72
C SER A 630 -28.86 4.34 -10.11
N GLY A 631 -28.14 3.32 -10.59
CA GLY A 631 -26.75 3.37 -10.96
C GLY A 631 -26.13 1.99 -11.01
N THR A 632 -24.84 1.92 -11.24
CA THR A 632 -24.08 0.67 -11.23
C THR A 632 -22.96 0.76 -10.22
N THR A 633 -22.82 -0.26 -9.37
CA THR A 633 -21.72 -0.38 -8.40
C THR A 633 -21.22 -1.81 -8.38
N LYS A 634 -20.18 -2.07 -7.60
CA LYS A 634 -19.69 -3.42 -7.37
C LYS A 634 -19.88 -3.82 -5.91
N VAL A 635 -20.29 -5.07 -5.71
CA VAL A 635 -20.29 -5.72 -4.41
C VAL A 635 -19.11 -6.67 -4.33
N ASN A 636 -18.39 -6.62 -3.23
CA ASN A 636 -17.24 -7.47 -2.96
C ASN A 636 -17.56 -8.39 -1.77
N ALA A 637 -17.25 -9.68 -1.95
CA ALA A 637 -17.25 -10.67 -0.88
C ALA A 637 -15.82 -11.14 -0.64
N LYS A 638 -15.25 -10.79 0.52
CA LYS A 638 -13.90 -11.23 0.92
C LYS A 638 -14.00 -12.45 1.82
N ILE A 639 -13.38 -13.55 1.38
CA ILE A 639 -13.34 -14.84 2.06
C ILE A 639 -11.88 -15.20 2.29
N GLY A 640 -11.39 -15.11 3.52
CA GLY A 640 -9.97 -15.23 3.80
C GLY A 640 -9.14 -14.19 3.04
N SER A 641 -8.22 -14.64 2.19
CA SER A 641 -7.40 -13.77 1.33
C SER A 641 -8.04 -13.44 -0.02
N LYS A 642 -9.10 -14.15 -0.43
CA LYS A 642 -9.71 -14.01 -1.75
C LYS A 642 -10.88 -13.03 -1.71
N THR A 643 -10.94 -12.15 -2.69
CA THR A 643 -12.09 -11.26 -2.92
C THR A 643 -12.71 -11.59 -4.26
N ILE A 644 -14.01 -11.82 -4.28
CA ILE A 644 -14.81 -11.96 -5.48
C ILE A 644 -15.75 -10.76 -5.60
N THR A 645 -16.01 -10.37 -6.82
CA THR A 645 -16.76 -9.16 -7.13
C THR A 645 -17.89 -9.49 -8.08
N ALA A 646 -19.06 -8.92 -7.84
CA ALA A 646 -20.19 -8.95 -8.77
C ALA A 646 -20.66 -7.53 -9.06
N THR A 647 -21.22 -7.34 -10.24
CA THR A 647 -21.83 -6.07 -10.65
C THR A 647 -23.24 -5.98 -10.08
N VAL A 648 -23.55 -4.84 -9.48
CA VAL A 648 -24.90 -4.50 -8.99
C VAL A 648 -25.43 -3.39 -9.88
N THR A 649 -26.48 -3.67 -10.61
CA THR A 649 -27.21 -2.69 -11.41
C THR A 649 -28.53 -2.35 -10.74
N VAL A 650 -28.62 -1.13 -10.25
CA VAL A 650 -29.88 -0.62 -9.66
C VAL A 650 -30.62 0.20 -10.72
N LYS A 651 -31.79 -0.26 -11.09
CA LYS A 651 -32.71 0.45 -11.99
C LYS A 651 -33.68 1.28 -11.17
N LYS A 652 -34.08 2.42 -11.72
CA LYS A 652 -35.10 3.22 -11.09
C LYS A 652 -36.43 2.48 -11.12
N ASN A 653 -37.10 2.41 -9.98
CA ASN A 653 -38.38 1.74 -9.86
C ASN A 653 -39.38 2.39 -10.84
N PRO A 654 -39.99 1.63 -11.77
CA PRO A 654 -40.95 2.17 -12.74
C PRO A 654 -42.11 2.93 -12.09
N ALA A 655 -42.57 2.48 -10.92
CA ALA A 655 -43.62 3.19 -10.16
C ALA A 655 -43.15 4.56 -9.67
N LYS A 656 -41.86 4.68 -9.19
CA LYS A 656 -41.31 5.97 -8.80
C LYS A 656 -41.17 6.93 -9.97
N ILE A 657 -40.75 6.45 -11.12
CA ILE A 657 -40.71 7.26 -12.35
C ILE A 657 -42.07 7.85 -12.68
N VAL A 658 -43.14 7.06 -12.51
CA VAL A 658 -44.50 7.53 -12.72
C VAL A 658 -44.91 8.50 -11.63
N MET A 659 -44.62 8.19 -10.35
CA MET A 659 -44.93 9.09 -9.24
C MET A 659 -44.25 10.45 -9.40
N GLU A 660 -42.95 10.48 -9.77
CA GLU A 660 -42.25 11.73 -10.03
C GLU A 660 -42.86 12.52 -11.19
N LYS A 661 -43.32 11.85 -12.27
CA LYS A 661 -44.03 12.52 -13.39
C LYS A 661 -45.34 13.11 -12.89
N ILE A 662 -46.06 12.43 -12.00
CA ILE A 662 -47.31 12.90 -11.41
C ILE A 662 -47.04 14.08 -10.47
N ASP A 663 -46.03 13.99 -9.59
CA ASP A 663 -45.65 15.07 -8.67
C ASP A 663 -45.12 16.32 -9.40
N ALA A 664 -44.49 16.12 -10.55
CA ALA A 664 -44.00 17.21 -11.40
C ALA A 664 -45.09 17.99 -12.15
N LEU A 665 -46.35 17.53 -12.09
CA LEU A 665 -47.47 18.21 -12.72
C LEU A 665 -47.72 19.60 -12.08
N GLY A 666 -47.53 19.72 -10.76
CA GLY A 666 -47.71 20.98 -10.04
C GLY A 666 -49.10 21.57 -10.21
N GLU A 667 -49.16 22.91 -10.36
CA GLU A 667 -50.43 23.60 -10.63
C GLU A 667 -50.91 23.29 -12.07
N ILE A 668 -52.18 22.91 -12.18
CA ILE A 668 -52.72 22.38 -13.41
C ILE A 668 -53.33 23.51 -14.27
N THR A 669 -52.71 23.73 -15.43
CA THR A 669 -53.15 24.62 -16.47
C THR A 669 -53.29 23.87 -17.80
N LEU A 670 -53.92 24.44 -18.82
CA LEU A 670 -54.04 23.82 -20.16
C LEU A 670 -52.70 23.46 -20.78
N GLU A 671 -51.67 24.24 -20.53
CA GLU A 671 -50.32 23.94 -21.01
C GLU A 671 -49.78 22.62 -20.46
N LYS A 672 -50.31 22.18 -19.30
CA LYS A 672 -49.93 20.90 -18.68
C LYS A 672 -50.67 19.70 -19.28
N GLU A 673 -51.66 19.90 -20.17
CA GLU A 673 -52.44 18.79 -20.74
C GLU A 673 -51.57 17.69 -21.35
N LYS A 674 -50.48 18.06 -22.05
CA LYS A 674 -49.54 17.10 -22.63
C LYS A 674 -48.84 16.30 -21.54
N GLN A 675 -48.39 16.96 -20.49
CA GLN A 675 -47.71 16.30 -19.35
C GLN A 675 -48.65 15.35 -18.58
N VAL A 676 -49.91 15.78 -18.38
CA VAL A 676 -50.93 14.93 -17.76
C VAL A 676 -51.22 13.67 -18.58
N LYS A 677 -51.31 13.80 -19.92
CA LYS A 677 -51.49 12.66 -20.83
C LYS A 677 -50.29 11.75 -20.84
N GLU A 678 -49.05 12.31 -20.81
CA GLU A 678 -47.81 11.53 -20.71
C GLU A 678 -47.69 10.80 -19.38
N ALA A 679 -48.09 11.42 -18.27
CA ALA A 679 -48.11 10.77 -16.96
C ALA A 679 -49.17 9.63 -16.94
N ARG A 680 -50.36 9.82 -17.54
CA ARG A 680 -51.36 8.76 -17.68
C ARG A 680 -50.87 7.60 -18.53
N LYS A 681 -50.28 7.86 -19.67
CA LYS A 681 -49.69 6.86 -20.55
C LYS A 681 -48.57 6.08 -19.84
N ALA A 682 -47.72 6.78 -19.04
CA ALA A 682 -46.67 6.14 -18.26
C ALA A 682 -47.29 5.22 -17.17
N TYR A 683 -48.34 5.66 -16.47
CA TYR A 683 -49.05 4.83 -15.48
C TYR A 683 -49.70 3.58 -16.11
N GLU A 684 -50.35 3.74 -17.25
CA GLU A 684 -51.03 2.64 -17.95
C GLU A 684 -50.03 1.62 -18.48
N GLY A 685 -48.82 2.07 -18.86
CA GLY A 685 -47.73 1.22 -19.32
C GLY A 685 -47.03 0.41 -18.21
N LEU A 686 -47.38 0.62 -16.92
CA LEU A 686 -46.84 -0.17 -15.80
C LEU A 686 -47.48 -1.56 -15.79
N GLY A 687 -46.67 -2.57 -15.40
CA GLY A 687 -47.23 -3.87 -14.96
C GLY A 687 -48.01 -3.73 -13.64
N ASP A 688 -48.91 -4.67 -13.41
CA ASP A 688 -49.87 -4.58 -12.29
C ASP A 688 -49.18 -4.50 -10.91
N GLU A 689 -48.00 -5.13 -10.75
CA GLU A 689 -47.16 -5.06 -9.54
C GLU A 689 -46.64 -3.63 -9.23
N PHE A 690 -46.36 -2.84 -10.28
CA PHE A 690 -45.91 -1.47 -10.13
C PHE A 690 -47.06 -0.49 -10.02
N LYS A 691 -48.21 -0.76 -10.68
CA LYS A 691 -49.39 0.07 -10.52
C LYS A 691 -49.85 0.18 -9.08
N GLN A 692 -49.78 -0.94 -8.31
CA GLN A 692 -50.13 -0.97 -6.88
C GLN A 692 -49.20 -0.14 -6.01
N LYS A 693 -47.94 0.13 -6.48
CA LYS A 693 -46.94 0.92 -5.77
C LYS A 693 -47.05 2.43 -6.06
N VAL A 694 -47.92 2.85 -7.00
CA VAL A 694 -48.15 4.28 -7.30
C VAL A 694 -49.13 4.87 -6.30
N THR A 695 -48.63 5.60 -5.31
CA THR A 695 -49.44 6.13 -4.20
C THR A 695 -50.12 7.46 -4.48
N ASN A 696 -49.65 8.20 -5.47
CA ASN A 696 -50.11 9.54 -5.83
C ASN A 696 -51.03 9.57 -7.05
N LEU A 697 -51.61 8.44 -7.47
CA LEU A 697 -52.50 8.33 -8.63
C LEU A 697 -53.68 9.29 -8.54
N SER A 698 -54.19 9.58 -7.34
CA SER A 698 -55.29 10.55 -7.14
C SER A 698 -54.96 11.95 -7.67
N ILE A 699 -53.68 12.37 -7.61
CA ILE A 699 -53.24 13.66 -8.16
C ILE A 699 -53.41 13.69 -9.66
N LEU A 700 -53.03 12.60 -10.35
CA LEU A 700 -53.21 12.49 -11.80
C LEU A 700 -54.69 12.51 -12.20
N ILE A 701 -55.54 11.77 -11.50
CA ILE A 701 -56.98 11.76 -11.75
C ILE A 701 -57.61 13.15 -11.55
N ASN A 702 -57.14 13.88 -10.52
CA ASN A 702 -57.61 15.24 -10.27
C ASN A 702 -57.12 16.20 -11.36
N ALA A 703 -55.85 16.05 -11.81
CA ALA A 703 -55.32 16.86 -12.88
C ALA A 703 -56.11 16.71 -14.20
N GLU A 704 -56.49 15.50 -14.54
CA GLU A 704 -57.34 15.21 -15.72
C GLU A 704 -58.71 15.88 -15.61
N LYS A 705 -59.34 15.81 -14.43
CA LYS A 705 -60.62 16.50 -14.20
C LYS A 705 -60.50 18.00 -14.29
N THR A 706 -59.41 18.56 -13.74
CA THR A 706 -59.17 20.02 -13.82
C THR A 706 -58.97 20.48 -15.24
N ILE A 707 -58.18 19.77 -16.08
CA ILE A 707 -58.01 20.08 -17.50
C ILE A 707 -59.36 20.06 -18.23
N ALA A 708 -60.19 19.06 -17.95
CA ALA A 708 -61.50 18.95 -18.55
C ALA A 708 -62.42 20.15 -18.18
N ALA A 709 -62.44 20.54 -16.88
CA ALA A 709 -63.20 21.66 -16.39
C ALA A 709 -62.75 23.01 -16.99
N ILE A 710 -61.45 23.26 -17.11
CA ILE A 710 -60.90 24.47 -17.74
C ILE A 710 -61.33 24.53 -19.21
N LYS A 711 -61.31 23.46 -19.95
CA LYS A 711 -61.74 23.41 -21.36
C LYS A 711 -63.24 23.74 -21.52
N GLU A 712 -64.04 23.20 -20.63
CA GLU A 712 -65.48 23.46 -20.63
C GLU A 712 -65.79 24.92 -20.36
N GLU A 713 -65.08 25.52 -19.35
CA GLU A 713 -65.23 26.94 -18.99
C GLU A 713 -64.72 27.83 -20.12
N ASN A 714 -63.53 27.54 -20.74
CA ASN A 714 -63.05 28.32 -21.88
C ASN A 714 -64.01 28.28 -23.07
N GLN A 715 -64.60 27.15 -23.37
CA GLN A 715 -65.59 27.02 -24.44
C GLN A 715 -66.83 27.87 -24.16
N LYS A 716 -67.29 27.92 -22.94
CA LYS A 716 -68.46 28.72 -22.53
C LYS A 716 -68.19 30.25 -22.72
N VAL A 717 -66.98 30.70 -22.30
CA VAL A 717 -66.57 32.10 -22.46
C VAL A 717 -66.53 32.50 -23.94
N VAL A 718 -66.01 31.63 -24.80
CA VAL A 718 -65.94 31.85 -26.24
C VAL A 718 -67.31 31.85 -26.87
N ASP A 719 -68.23 30.97 -26.50
CA ASP A 719 -69.56 30.91 -27.04
C ASP A 719 -70.35 32.21 -26.73
N GLU A 720 -70.17 32.76 -25.51
CA GLU A 720 -70.78 34.06 -25.13
C GLU A 720 -70.21 35.21 -25.98
N PHE A 721 -68.87 35.25 -26.20
CA PHE A 721 -68.25 36.25 -27.08
C PHE A 721 -68.77 36.16 -28.53
N VAL A 722 -68.82 34.97 -29.09
CA VAL A 722 -69.28 34.72 -30.47
C VAL A 722 -70.74 35.19 -30.67
N SER A 723 -71.61 34.94 -29.64
CA SER A 723 -72.95 35.42 -29.64
C SER A 723 -73.06 36.92 -29.77
N LYS A 724 -72.29 37.67 -28.96
CA LYS A 724 -72.20 39.13 -28.99
C LYS A 724 -71.67 39.70 -30.30
N VAL A 725 -70.67 39.11 -30.92
CA VAL A 725 -70.11 39.52 -32.22
C VAL A 725 -71.13 39.33 -33.31
N ASN A 726 -72.00 38.30 -33.23
CA ASN A 726 -73.07 38.09 -34.25
C ASN A 726 -74.19 39.17 -34.22
N GLU A 727 -74.35 39.90 -33.11
CA GLU A 727 -75.28 41.03 -32.95
C GLU A 727 -74.84 42.33 -33.60
N ILE A 728 -73.56 42.45 -34.06
CA ILE A 728 -73.08 43.64 -34.72
C ILE A 728 -73.92 43.94 -35.99
N ASP A 729 -74.63 45.05 -35.99
CA ASP A 729 -75.34 45.60 -37.18
C ASP A 729 -74.84 47.05 -37.54
N LEU A 730 -74.25 47.21 -38.66
CA LEU A 730 -73.72 48.50 -39.22
C LEU A 730 -74.58 49.02 -40.37
N SER A 731 -75.80 48.55 -40.57
CA SER A 731 -76.69 48.98 -41.62
C SER A 731 -77.29 50.37 -41.41
N GLY A 732 -77.39 50.83 -40.18
CA GLY A 732 -77.95 52.11 -39.74
C GLY A 732 -77.01 53.31 -39.80
N GLY A 733 -75.80 53.22 -40.34
CA GLY A 733 -74.75 54.26 -40.29
C GLY A 733 -73.91 54.18 -39.04
N PHE A 734 -72.83 54.98 -38.97
CA PHE A 734 -71.92 55.04 -37.88
C PHE A 734 -72.39 56.01 -36.76
N SER A 735 -72.52 55.47 -35.48
CA SER A 735 -72.71 56.30 -34.31
C SER A 735 -71.65 56.03 -33.29
N GLN A 736 -71.45 57.01 -32.36
CA GLN A 736 -70.44 56.84 -31.27
C GLN A 736 -70.81 55.65 -30.35
N GLU A 737 -72.07 55.32 -30.24
CA GLU A 737 -72.57 54.17 -29.48
C GLU A 737 -72.21 52.82 -30.12
N VAL A 738 -72.37 52.72 -31.45
CA VAL A 738 -71.98 51.54 -32.21
C VAL A 738 -70.45 51.37 -32.23
N LYS A 739 -69.68 52.52 -32.26
CA LYS A 739 -68.22 52.47 -32.05
C LYS A 739 -67.85 51.90 -30.70
N GLY A 740 -68.50 52.41 -29.65
CA GLY A 740 -68.26 51.90 -28.23
C GLY A 740 -68.50 50.39 -28.10
N TYR A 741 -69.60 49.94 -28.77
CA TYR A 741 -69.94 48.52 -28.72
C TYR A 741 -68.92 47.67 -29.48
N VAL A 742 -68.48 48.03 -30.67
CA VAL A 742 -67.51 47.26 -31.45
C VAL A 742 -66.11 47.32 -30.79
N LEU A 743 -65.71 48.48 -30.26
CA LEU A 743 -64.48 48.58 -29.49
C LEU A 743 -64.54 47.73 -28.18
N GLY A 744 -65.68 47.73 -27.52
CA GLY A 744 -65.90 46.91 -26.32
C GLY A 744 -65.81 45.40 -26.67
N LEU A 745 -66.28 45.00 -27.85
CA LEU A 745 -66.09 43.61 -28.31
C LEU A 745 -64.65 43.31 -28.67
N LYS A 746 -63.92 44.28 -29.23
CA LYS A 746 -62.48 44.15 -29.42
C LYS A 746 -61.74 44.00 -28.10
N GLU A 747 -62.09 44.79 -27.08
CA GLU A 747 -61.55 44.70 -25.75
C GLU A 747 -61.85 43.32 -25.09
N ILE A 748 -63.08 42.83 -25.22
CA ILE A 748 -63.44 41.48 -24.77
C ILE A 748 -62.55 40.44 -25.49
N TYR A 749 -62.36 40.52 -26.79
CA TYR A 749 -61.53 39.63 -27.56
C TYR A 749 -60.05 39.73 -27.12
N ASP A 750 -59.54 40.94 -26.92
CA ASP A 750 -58.16 41.19 -26.53
C ASP A 750 -57.90 40.63 -25.11
N ASN A 751 -58.91 40.66 -24.25
CA ASN A 751 -58.83 40.13 -22.87
C ASN A 751 -59.02 38.60 -22.77
N LEU A 752 -59.51 37.97 -23.86
CA LEU A 752 -59.49 36.51 -23.95
C LEU A 752 -58.06 36.03 -23.85
N ASP A 753 -57.85 34.97 -23.06
CA ASP A 753 -56.55 34.33 -23.01
C ASP A 753 -56.23 33.62 -24.37
N LYS A 754 -54.99 33.09 -24.47
CA LYS A 754 -54.48 32.45 -25.68
C LYS A 754 -55.34 31.25 -26.09
N ASP A 755 -55.81 30.45 -25.15
CA ASP A 755 -56.52 29.22 -25.37
C ASP A 755 -57.96 29.50 -25.75
N GLN A 756 -58.59 30.54 -25.15
CA GLN A 756 -59.89 31.04 -25.52
C GLN A 756 -59.85 31.65 -26.93
N LYS A 757 -58.80 32.48 -27.24
CA LYS A 757 -58.63 33.04 -28.61
C LYS A 757 -58.52 31.97 -29.68
N ALA A 758 -57.89 30.84 -29.38
CA ALA A 758 -57.75 29.72 -30.33
C ALA A 758 -59.09 29.01 -30.63
N LEU A 759 -60.07 29.15 -29.76
CA LEU A 759 -61.42 28.56 -29.91
C LEU A 759 -62.38 29.51 -30.66
N VAL A 760 -62.05 30.78 -30.83
CA VAL A 760 -62.92 31.73 -31.52
C VAL A 760 -62.99 31.41 -33.00
N PRO A 761 -64.18 31.24 -33.60
CA PRO A 761 -64.31 30.99 -35.04
C PRO A 761 -63.79 32.14 -35.87
N GLN A 762 -63.03 31.83 -36.96
CA GLN A 762 -62.43 32.82 -37.84
C GLN A 762 -63.52 33.77 -38.44
N THR A 763 -64.72 33.27 -38.73
CA THR A 763 -65.86 34.05 -39.23
C THR A 763 -66.30 35.20 -38.31
N SER A 764 -66.21 34.98 -37.00
CA SER A 764 -66.54 35.99 -35.97
C SER A 764 -65.43 37.06 -35.92
N LEU A 765 -64.15 36.62 -36.01
CA LEU A 765 -63.01 37.55 -36.09
C LEU A 765 -63.04 38.43 -37.32
N ASP A 766 -63.39 37.87 -38.48
CA ASP A 766 -63.53 38.61 -39.73
C ASP A 766 -64.63 39.67 -39.64
N LYS A 767 -65.78 39.32 -39.06
CA LYS A 767 -66.91 40.24 -38.81
C LYS A 767 -66.48 41.41 -37.92
N LEU A 768 -65.77 41.18 -36.78
CA LEU A 768 -65.30 42.17 -35.85
C LEU A 768 -64.24 43.07 -36.55
N THR A 769 -63.26 42.45 -37.25
CA THR A 769 -62.19 43.17 -37.96
C THR A 769 -62.68 44.08 -39.02
N ASN A 770 -63.66 43.63 -39.87
CA ASN A 770 -64.26 44.47 -40.93
C ASN A 770 -65.03 45.68 -40.33
N SER A 771 -65.65 45.45 -39.17
CA SER A 771 -66.35 46.52 -38.45
C SER A 771 -65.36 47.60 -37.93
N LEU A 772 -64.19 47.20 -37.37
CA LEU A 772 -63.14 48.13 -36.94
C LEU A 772 -62.52 48.92 -38.09
N ILE A 773 -62.26 48.28 -39.24
CA ILE A 773 -61.70 48.94 -40.44
C ILE A 773 -62.58 50.09 -40.96
N LYS A 774 -63.91 49.88 -40.90
CA LYS A 774 -64.86 50.91 -41.32
C LYS A 774 -64.88 52.08 -40.37
N ILE A 775 -64.60 51.93 -39.06
CA ILE A 775 -64.50 52.96 -38.07
C ILE A 775 -63.18 53.75 -38.24
N ASP A 776 -62.06 53.06 -38.50
CA ASP A 776 -60.71 53.63 -38.65
C ASP A 776 -60.59 54.63 -39.75
N LYS A 777 -61.40 54.50 -40.84
CA LYS A 777 -61.34 55.40 -41.98
C LYS A 777 -61.85 56.79 -41.66
N LEU A 778 -62.90 56.88 -40.86
CA LEU A 778 -63.55 58.15 -40.49
C LEU A 778 -62.70 58.96 -39.48
N GLU A 779 -61.90 58.36 -38.64
CA GLU A 779 -61.08 59.01 -37.64
C GLU A 779 -59.84 59.71 -38.26
N VAL A 780 -59.23 59.10 -39.30
CA VAL A 780 -58.11 59.74 -40.00
C VAL A 780 -58.49 61.05 -40.72
N GLU A 781 -59.69 61.10 -41.30
CA GLU A 781 -60.17 62.29 -41.98
C GLU A 781 -60.37 63.46 -40.98
N ASN A 782 -60.72 63.15 -39.71
CA ASN A 782 -60.88 64.19 -38.66
C ASN A 782 -59.54 64.78 -38.20
N LEU A 783 -58.47 63.92 -38.03
CA LEU A 783 -57.15 64.31 -37.54
C LEU A 783 -56.45 65.34 -38.49
N ILE A 784 -56.55 65.09 -39.78
CA ILE A 784 -55.92 65.99 -40.78
C ILE A 784 -56.55 67.36 -40.74
N SER A 785 -57.85 67.44 -40.46
CA SER A 785 -58.57 68.73 -40.42
C SER A 785 -58.07 69.56 -39.22
N ILE A 786 -57.60 69.00 -38.13
CA ILE A 786 -57.08 69.76 -36.98
C ILE A 786 -55.66 70.33 -37.28
N LEU A 787 -54.74 69.54 -37.91
CA LEU A 787 -53.41 70.03 -38.32
C LEU A 787 -53.50 71.23 -39.26
N ASP A 788 -54.40 71.21 -40.25
CA ASP A 788 -54.52 72.32 -41.22
C ASP A 788 -54.98 73.64 -40.58
N SER A 789 -55.40 73.59 -39.31
CA SER A 789 -55.84 74.77 -38.53
C SER A 789 -54.70 75.50 -37.80
N ILE A 790 -53.45 74.98 -37.79
CA ILE A 790 -52.27 75.49 -37.03
C ILE A 790 -51.42 76.33 -37.99
N GLN A 791 -51.19 77.61 -37.72
CA GLN A 791 -50.32 78.46 -38.45
C GLN A 791 -48.86 78.43 -38.02
N ARG A 792 -47.86 78.61 -38.94
CA ARG A 792 -46.43 78.68 -38.58
C ARG A 792 -45.83 80.04 -38.80
N PRO A 793 -44.89 80.47 -37.88
CA PRO A 793 -44.32 79.76 -36.74
C PRO A 793 -45.25 79.66 -35.57
N ALA A 794 -45.27 78.49 -34.89
CA ALA A 794 -46.13 78.21 -33.76
C ALA A 794 -45.62 78.89 -32.50
N THR A 795 -46.56 79.46 -31.70
CA THR A 795 -46.30 80.19 -30.49
C THR A 795 -47.01 79.46 -29.28
N GLU A 796 -46.79 79.92 -28.05
CA GLU A 796 -47.45 79.37 -26.85
C GLU A 796 -48.99 79.36 -27.00
N ASP A 797 -49.56 80.27 -27.81
CA ASP A 797 -51.02 80.36 -28.08
C ASP A 797 -51.57 79.25 -28.97
N ASP A 798 -50.72 78.52 -29.68
CA ASP A 798 -51.09 77.32 -30.40
C ASP A 798 -50.99 75.99 -29.60
N LEU A 799 -50.61 76.08 -28.35
CA LEU A 799 -50.48 74.92 -27.48
C LEU A 799 -51.80 74.13 -27.31
N ASP A 800 -52.95 74.82 -27.33
CA ASP A 800 -54.27 74.20 -27.22
C ASP A 800 -54.63 73.42 -28.51
N LYS A 801 -54.24 73.89 -29.69
CA LYS A 801 -54.44 73.20 -30.97
C LYS A 801 -53.47 72.01 -31.09
N VAL A 802 -52.19 72.18 -30.64
CA VAL A 802 -51.20 71.16 -30.60
C VAL A 802 -51.62 70.07 -29.61
N THR A 803 -52.15 70.47 -28.42
CA THR A 803 -52.67 69.53 -27.39
C THR A 803 -53.94 68.79 -27.95
N GLY A 804 -54.81 69.58 -28.73
CA GLY A 804 -55.99 69.00 -29.39
C GLY A 804 -55.64 68.01 -30.47
N PHE A 805 -54.60 68.31 -31.27
CA PHE A 805 -54.06 67.37 -32.24
C PHE A 805 -53.41 66.11 -31.58
N LEU A 806 -52.60 66.36 -30.56
CA LEU A 806 -51.98 65.29 -29.79
C LEU A 806 -53.01 64.36 -29.12
N ALA A 807 -54.06 65.01 -28.53
CA ALA A 807 -55.15 64.22 -27.92
C ALA A 807 -55.90 63.38 -28.98
N ALA A 808 -56.16 63.92 -30.16
CA ALA A 808 -56.77 63.19 -31.27
C ALA A 808 -55.86 62.16 -31.88
N TYR A 809 -54.54 62.50 -32.00
CA TYR A 809 -53.50 61.56 -32.45
C TYR A 809 -53.27 60.46 -31.43
N ASP A 810 -53.20 60.76 -30.10
CA ASP A 810 -52.97 59.75 -29.03
C ASP A 810 -54.16 58.80 -28.92
N ALA A 811 -55.39 59.31 -29.24
CA ALA A 811 -56.58 58.45 -29.23
C ALA A 811 -56.64 57.52 -30.45
N MET A 812 -55.77 57.70 -31.49
CA MET A 812 -55.63 56.78 -32.63
C MET A 812 -54.91 55.54 -32.35
N SER A 813 -55.31 54.43 -33.00
CA SER A 813 -54.60 53.14 -32.95
C SER A 813 -53.24 53.26 -33.72
N ASP A 814 -52.32 52.30 -33.41
CA ASP A 814 -51.01 52.20 -34.06
C ASP A 814 -51.14 52.02 -35.60
N SER A 815 -52.16 51.34 -36.05
CA SER A 815 -52.49 51.18 -37.44
C SER A 815 -52.83 52.54 -38.13
N GLN A 816 -53.58 53.37 -37.46
CA GLN A 816 -53.91 54.70 -37.97
C GLN A 816 -52.69 55.61 -37.95
N LYS A 817 -51.90 55.56 -36.89
CA LYS A 817 -50.65 56.28 -36.70
C LYS A 817 -49.57 55.84 -37.70
N SER A 818 -49.65 54.62 -38.27
CA SER A 818 -48.73 54.17 -39.30
C SER A 818 -49.00 54.59 -40.69
N LYS A 819 -50.19 55.20 -40.96
CA LYS A 819 -50.59 55.76 -42.31
C LYS A 819 -49.67 56.92 -42.60
N GLU A 820 -49.22 57.00 -43.86
CA GLU A 820 -48.28 58.04 -44.36
C GLU A 820 -48.80 59.45 -44.09
N GLU A 821 -50.09 59.71 -44.32
CA GLU A 821 -50.74 60.95 -44.04
C GLU A 821 -50.78 61.33 -42.57
N VAL A 822 -50.94 60.35 -41.66
CA VAL A 822 -50.92 60.51 -40.17
C VAL A 822 -49.48 60.72 -39.66
N LYS A 823 -48.51 59.97 -40.21
CA LYS A 823 -47.09 60.16 -39.93
C LYS A 823 -46.58 61.53 -40.35
N ASN A 824 -46.95 61.98 -41.54
CA ASN A 824 -46.58 63.31 -42.01
C ASN A 824 -47.21 64.41 -41.15
N ALA A 825 -48.42 64.21 -40.70
CA ALA A 825 -49.07 65.13 -39.78
C ALA A 825 -48.41 65.21 -38.45
N LYS A 826 -48.03 64.01 -37.89
CA LYS A 826 -47.32 63.85 -36.57
C LYS A 826 -45.89 64.40 -36.61
N ALA A 827 -45.13 64.11 -37.72
CA ALA A 827 -43.78 64.62 -37.90
C ALA A 827 -43.72 66.15 -37.88
N LYS A 828 -44.74 66.84 -38.46
CA LYS A 828 -44.87 68.28 -38.37
C LYS A 828 -45.13 68.79 -36.97
N ILE A 829 -45.81 68.07 -36.15
CA ILE A 829 -46.05 68.39 -34.73
C ILE A 829 -44.80 68.11 -33.91
N ASP A 830 -44.03 67.00 -34.23
CA ASP A 830 -42.81 66.61 -33.47
C ASP A 830 -41.65 67.59 -33.71
N GLU A 831 -41.56 68.22 -34.85
CA GLU A 831 -40.63 69.33 -35.09
C GLU A 831 -40.91 70.53 -34.21
N ILE A 832 -42.11 70.63 -33.67
CA ILE A 832 -42.50 71.63 -32.69
C ILE A 832 -42.15 71.25 -31.24
N LEU A 833 -42.00 69.99 -30.95
CA LEU A 833 -41.79 69.46 -29.61
C LEU A 833 -40.30 69.06 -29.23
N LEU A 834 -39.38 69.07 -30.22
CA LEU A 834 -38.02 68.56 -30.10
C LEU A 834 -37.05 69.40 -29.24
N GLU A 835 -37.53 70.56 -28.69
CA GLU A 835 -36.67 71.43 -27.86
C GLU A 835 -36.71 71.18 -26.37
N ILE A 836 -37.39 70.14 -25.91
CA ILE A 836 -37.53 69.88 -24.46
C ILE A 836 -37.21 68.39 -24.09
N ASP A 837 -36.09 68.13 -23.45
CA ASP A 837 -35.74 67.10 -22.42
C ASP A 837 -35.02 65.76 -22.78
N GLU A 838 -33.69 65.76 -22.73
CA GLU A 838 -32.82 64.51 -22.75
C GLU A 838 -32.29 64.00 -21.38
N GLU A 839 -32.51 64.62 -20.23
CA GLU A 839 -31.72 64.42 -19.03
C GLU A 839 -32.23 63.32 -18.01
N LYS A 840 -33.46 62.81 -18.17
CA LYS A 840 -34.05 61.91 -17.16
C LYS A 840 -33.67 60.42 -17.24
N ALA A 841 -33.05 59.96 -18.35
CA ALA A 841 -32.80 58.52 -18.55
C ALA A 841 -31.63 57.97 -17.76
N TYR A 842 -30.57 58.74 -17.49
CA TYR A 842 -29.35 58.26 -16.82
C TYR A 842 -29.49 58.06 -15.30
N GLU A 843 -30.32 58.86 -14.66
CA GLU A 843 -30.58 58.75 -13.20
C GLU A 843 -31.28 57.45 -12.85
N GLN A 844 -32.14 56.92 -13.70
CA GLN A 844 -32.91 55.69 -13.46
C GLN A 844 -32.01 54.44 -13.41
N MET A 845 -31.06 54.29 -14.31
CA MET A 845 -30.18 53.11 -14.38
C MET A 845 -29.30 52.95 -13.14
N ALA A 846 -28.81 54.05 -12.56
CA ALA A 846 -27.99 54.02 -11.34
C ALA A 846 -28.78 53.59 -10.09
N LYS A 847 -30.03 54.06 -9.96
CA LYS A 847 -30.91 53.72 -8.82
C LYS A 847 -31.30 52.25 -8.79
N GLU A 848 -31.46 51.59 -9.92
CA GLU A 848 -31.80 50.18 -10.01
C GLU A 848 -30.63 49.28 -9.48
N LEU A 849 -29.38 49.56 -9.95
CA LEU A 849 -28.23 48.79 -9.49
C LEU A 849 -27.95 49.00 -7.98
N ALA A 850 -28.09 50.25 -7.47
CA ALA A 850 -27.92 50.55 -6.06
C ALA A 850 -28.93 49.82 -5.18
N SER A 851 -30.17 49.70 -5.67
CA SER A 851 -31.20 48.90 -4.97
C SER A 851 -30.82 47.42 -4.89
N ASP A 852 -30.30 46.86 -5.94
CA ASP A 852 -29.94 45.41 -5.96
C ASP A 852 -28.71 45.09 -5.10
N VAL A 853 -27.72 46.00 -5.06
CA VAL A 853 -26.58 45.88 -4.15
C VAL A 853 -27.00 45.96 -2.68
N LYS A 854 -27.97 46.78 -2.33
CA LYS A 854 -28.48 46.88 -0.95
C LYS A 854 -29.35 45.70 -0.49
N LYS A 855 -29.95 44.97 -1.42
CA LYS A 855 -30.71 43.75 -1.14
C LYS A 855 -29.83 42.57 -0.68
N LEU A 856 -28.57 42.54 -1.12
CA LEU A 856 -27.64 41.48 -0.75
C LEU A 856 -27.01 41.79 0.62
N LYS A 857 -27.25 40.90 1.61
CA LYS A 857 -26.69 41.07 2.96
C LYS A 857 -25.19 40.89 2.94
N THR A 858 -24.46 41.75 3.66
CA THR A 858 -23.00 41.60 3.82
C THR A 858 -22.68 41.31 5.31
N PRO A 859 -21.78 40.39 5.62
CA PRO A 859 -20.99 39.56 4.72
C PRO A 859 -21.84 38.51 3.98
N ILE A 860 -21.50 38.29 2.70
CA ILE A 860 -22.16 37.24 1.89
C ILE A 860 -21.70 35.83 2.33
N ASP A 861 -22.59 34.85 2.23
CA ASP A 861 -22.26 33.44 2.44
C ASP A 861 -21.74 32.79 1.13
N LYS A 862 -21.25 31.53 1.22
CA LYS A 862 -20.75 30.79 0.04
C LYS A 862 -21.81 30.55 -1.03
N LYS A 863 -23.11 30.52 -0.67
CA LYS A 863 -24.24 30.32 -1.61
C LYS A 863 -24.53 31.56 -2.41
N GLU A 864 -24.23 32.73 -1.85
CA GLU A 864 -24.47 34.05 -2.45
C GLU A 864 -23.27 34.55 -3.28
N LEU A 865 -22.17 33.79 -3.34
CA LEU A 865 -20.92 34.15 -4.02
C LEU A 865 -21.12 34.55 -5.49
N GLU A 866 -21.91 33.78 -6.26
CA GLU A 866 -22.17 34.07 -7.68
C GLU A 866 -23.04 35.31 -7.86
N THR A 867 -23.99 35.56 -6.97
CA THR A 867 -24.78 36.80 -6.94
C THR A 867 -23.88 38.00 -6.66
N GLY A 868 -22.97 37.92 -5.69
CA GLY A 868 -22.01 38.96 -5.39
C GLY A 868 -21.10 39.29 -6.59
N LYS A 869 -20.55 38.27 -7.26
CA LYS A 869 -19.74 38.45 -8.48
C LYS A 869 -20.51 39.15 -9.60
N SER A 870 -21.80 38.81 -9.80
CA SER A 870 -22.66 39.43 -10.81
C SER A 870 -22.88 40.91 -10.55
N LEU A 871 -23.12 41.32 -9.30
CA LEU A 871 -23.30 42.72 -8.93
C LEU A 871 -22.03 43.54 -9.17
N VAL A 872 -20.86 43.00 -8.85
CA VAL A 872 -19.55 43.62 -9.10
C VAL A 872 -19.33 43.81 -10.61
N LYS A 873 -19.73 42.81 -11.41
CA LYS A 873 -19.65 42.91 -12.89
C LYS A 873 -20.57 44.00 -13.46
N ARG A 874 -21.84 44.03 -13.08
CA ARG A 874 -22.82 45.03 -13.49
C ARG A 874 -22.36 46.47 -13.19
N HIS A 875 -21.76 46.71 -12.02
CA HIS A 875 -21.19 48.02 -11.68
C HIS A 875 -20.03 48.42 -12.61
N LYS A 876 -19.19 47.47 -13.05
CA LYS A 876 -18.10 47.75 -14.01
C LYS A 876 -18.65 48.15 -15.40
N GLU A 877 -19.80 47.63 -15.80
CA GLU A 877 -20.43 47.82 -17.09
C GLU A 877 -21.28 49.10 -17.21
N LEU A 878 -21.55 49.82 -16.11
CA LEU A 878 -22.21 51.13 -16.15
C LEU A 878 -21.37 52.13 -16.95
N ASN A 879 -22.03 53.03 -17.73
CA ASN A 879 -21.36 54.16 -18.36
C ASN A 879 -20.94 55.26 -17.37
N ASP A 880 -20.08 56.15 -17.79
CA ASP A 880 -19.45 57.07 -16.80
C ASP A 880 -20.42 58.08 -16.17
N ARG A 881 -21.53 58.43 -16.84
CA ARG A 881 -22.57 59.28 -16.29
C ARG A 881 -23.48 58.58 -15.28
N ALA A 882 -23.91 57.39 -15.59
CA ALA A 882 -24.65 56.55 -14.62
C ALA A 882 -23.83 56.19 -13.41
N LYS A 883 -22.49 56.03 -13.51
CA LYS A 883 -21.59 55.80 -12.34
C LYS A 883 -21.58 56.99 -11.40
N LEU A 884 -21.65 58.22 -11.88
CA LEU A 884 -21.71 59.38 -11.01
C LEU A 884 -22.97 59.39 -10.15
N TYR A 885 -24.13 58.99 -10.70
CA TYR A 885 -25.37 58.84 -9.91
C TYR A 885 -25.30 57.66 -8.93
N PHE A 886 -24.58 56.56 -9.26
CA PHE A 886 -24.37 55.42 -8.37
C PHE A 886 -23.52 55.79 -7.17
N ILE A 887 -22.47 56.61 -7.30
CA ILE A 887 -21.56 57.04 -6.23
C ILE A 887 -22.28 57.89 -5.18
N GLU A 888 -23.39 58.58 -5.51
CA GLU A 888 -24.19 59.33 -4.53
C GLU A 888 -24.87 58.42 -3.51
N ASP A 889 -25.15 57.17 -3.82
CA ASP A 889 -25.68 56.19 -2.86
C ASP A 889 -24.55 55.53 -2.08
N LYS A 890 -24.12 56.20 -0.98
CA LYS A 890 -23.01 55.79 -0.11
C LYS A 890 -23.21 54.42 0.50
N GLU A 891 -24.45 54.01 0.74
CA GLU A 891 -24.75 52.70 1.30
C GLU A 891 -24.53 51.60 0.26
N ALA A 892 -24.95 51.79 -0.98
CA ALA A 892 -24.71 50.86 -2.06
C ALA A 892 -23.22 50.72 -2.37
N VAL A 893 -22.46 51.82 -2.38
CA VAL A 893 -21.00 51.82 -2.53
C VAL A 893 -20.33 51.00 -1.43
N SER A 894 -20.66 51.27 -0.16
CA SER A 894 -20.09 50.56 0.98
C SER A 894 -20.39 49.05 0.96
N ASN A 895 -21.62 48.70 0.56
CA ASN A 895 -22.01 47.26 0.47
C ASN A 895 -21.30 46.57 -0.70
N LEU A 896 -21.15 47.23 -1.84
CA LEU A 896 -20.43 46.68 -2.98
C LEU A 896 -18.96 46.38 -2.65
N ASP A 897 -18.30 47.28 -1.88
CA ASP A 897 -16.91 47.07 -1.46
C ASP A 897 -16.78 45.93 -0.43
N LYS A 898 -17.74 45.79 0.49
CA LYS A 898 -17.79 44.65 1.40
C LYS A 898 -17.99 43.32 0.63
N ILE A 899 -18.84 43.31 -0.38
CA ILE A 899 -19.06 42.15 -1.24
C ILE A 899 -17.75 41.74 -1.94
N LYS A 900 -16.96 42.70 -2.48
CA LYS A 900 -15.64 42.41 -3.07
C LYS A 900 -14.70 41.75 -2.07
N VAL A 901 -14.59 42.30 -0.87
CA VAL A 901 -13.74 41.73 0.22
C VAL A 901 -14.17 40.34 0.61
N ASN A 902 -15.47 40.08 0.71
CA ASN A 902 -15.99 38.78 1.08
C ASN A 902 -15.72 37.71 -0.01
N ILE A 903 -15.77 38.10 -1.29
CA ILE A 903 -15.40 37.21 -2.40
C ILE A 903 -13.97 36.71 -2.24
N ASP A 904 -13.01 37.59 -1.91
CA ASP A 904 -11.61 37.25 -1.69
C ASP A 904 -11.41 36.40 -0.41
N GLN A 905 -12.18 36.69 0.64
CA GLN A 905 -12.13 35.92 1.90
C GLN A 905 -12.64 34.49 1.72
N ILE A 906 -13.73 34.32 0.95
CA ILE A 906 -14.26 32.98 0.63
C ILE A 906 -13.25 32.21 -0.21
N ALA A 907 -12.60 32.84 -1.21
CA ALA A 907 -11.57 32.19 -2.03
C ALA A 907 -10.38 31.72 -1.19
N THR A 908 -9.94 32.55 -0.23
CA THR A 908 -8.84 32.18 0.71
C THR A 908 -9.23 31.02 1.63
N ALA A 909 -10.48 30.97 2.09
CA ALA A 909 -10.98 29.86 2.91
C ALA A 909 -11.05 28.55 2.11
N ASP A 910 -11.49 28.61 0.85
CA ASP A 910 -11.55 27.45 -0.05
C ASP A 910 -10.16 26.90 -0.37
N GLU A 911 -9.14 27.75 -0.51
CA GLU A 911 -7.75 27.34 -0.70
C GLU A 911 -7.23 26.57 0.53
N PHE A 912 -7.55 27.05 1.73
CA PHE A 912 -7.21 26.34 2.96
C PHE A 912 -7.97 25.01 3.07
N ASP A 913 -9.28 24.99 2.85
CA ASP A 913 -10.10 23.77 2.88
C ASP A 913 -9.54 22.70 1.94
N ASN A 914 -9.16 23.09 0.71
CA ASN A 914 -8.52 22.18 -0.23
C ASN A 914 -7.16 21.66 0.28
N SER A 915 -6.40 22.51 0.98
CA SER A 915 -5.08 22.12 1.50
C SER A 915 -5.13 21.09 2.62
N ILE A 916 -6.25 21.00 3.36
CA ILE A 916 -6.40 20.12 4.51
C ILE A 916 -7.34 18.93 4.26
N ARG A 917 -8.17 18.99 3.21
CA ARG A 917 -9.21 17.99 2.91
C ARG A 917 -8.68 16.56 2.86
N ASP A 918 -7.56 16.33 2.21
CA ASP A 918 -6.96 15.00 2.04
C ASP A 918 -5.84 14.71 3.06
N TYR A 919 -5.62 15.62 4.03
CA TYR A 919 -4.58 15.44 5.03
C TYR A 919 -5.00 14.38 6.06
N VAL A 920 -4.19 13.32 6.19
CA VAL A 920 -4.44 12.23 7.15
C VAL A 920 -4.02 12.69 8.55
N VAL A 921 -5.00 12.85 9.44
CA VAL A 921 -4.80 13.35 10.81
C VAL A 921 -4.39 12.22 11.78
N GLU A 922 -4.66 10.97 11.41
CA GLU A 922 -4.40 9.80 12.25
C GLU A 922 -2.91 9.40 12.23
N ASN A 923 -2.41 8.95 13.37
CA ASN A 923 -1.04 8.44 13.53
C ASN A 923 0.10 9.46 13.37
N ILE A 924 0.01 10.59 14.08
CA ILE A 924 1.15 11.49 14.26
C ILE A 924 2.10 10.89 15.31
N ASN A 925 2.96 9.98 14.87
CA ASN A 925 3.86 9.17 15.70
C ASN A 925 5.34 9.36 15.35
N SER A 926 5.71 10.48 14.75
CA SER A 926 7.11 10.87 14.51
C SER A 926 7.28 12.38 14.55
N LYS A 927 8.52 12.84 14.74
CA LYS A 927 8.88 14.26 14.77
C LYS A 927 8.55 14.96 13.44
N GLU A 928 8.74 14.30 12.31
CA GLU A 928 8.45 14.83 10.96
C GLU A 928 6.94 15.01 10.76
N LYS A 929 6.15 14.00 11.13
CA LYS A 929 4.68 14.07 11.03
C LYS A 929 4.11 15.14 11.96
N LEU A 930 4.65 15.26 13.18
CA LEU A 930 4.26 16.31 14.11
C LEU A 930 4.60 17.71 13.56
N LYS A 931 5.75 17.87 12.92
CA LYS A 931 6.14 19.12 12.26
C LYS A 931 5.20 19.48 11.11
N SER A 932 4.85 18.50 10.27
CA SER A 932 3.89 18.68 9.17
C SER A 932 2.51 19.07 9.68
N ALA A 933 2.01 18.39 10.71
CA ALA A 933 0.73 18.68 11.35
C ALA A 933 0.68 20.10 11.92
N LYS A 934 1.73 20.52 12.65
CA LYS A 934 1.86 21.88 13.19
C LYS A 934 1.88 22.93 12.08
N SER A 935 2.54 22.67 10.96
CA SER A 935 2.56 23.60 9.82
C SER A 935 1.16 23.83 9.23
N LYS A 936 0.33 22.79 9.15
CA LYS A 936 -1.07 22.93 8.70
C LYS A 936 -1.92 23.73 9.69
N LEU A 937 -1.74 23.46 10.98
CA LEU A 937 -2.43 24.20 12.02
C LEU A 937 -1.97 25.66 12.06
N ASP A 938 -0.70 25.95 11.86
CA ASP A 938 -0.16 27.30 11.76
C ASP A 938 -0.74 28.08 10.58
N THR A 939 -0.96 27.41 9.44
CA THR A 939 -1.64 28.01 8.29
C THR A 939 -3.06 28.43 8.66
N TYR A 940 -3.82 27.55 9.34
CA TYR A 940 -5.16 27.92 9.84
C TYR A 940 -5.13 29.08 10.83
N ASN A 941 -4.19 29.04 11.78
CA ASN A 941 -4.11 30.06 12.82
C ASN A 941 -3.80 31.45 12.27
N LYS A 942 -3.07 31.53 11.14
CA LYS A 942 -2.75 32.78 10.43
C LYS A 942 -3.90 33.36 9.63
N LEU A 943 -4.96 32.60 9.36
CA LEU A 943 -6.17 33.13 8.74
C LEU A 943 -6.85 34.14 9.69
N SER A 944 -7.43 35.21 9.12
CA SER A 944 -8.24 36.10 9.91
C SER A 944 -9.52 35.45 10.41
N ASP A 945 -10.16 36.00 11.42
CA ASP A 945 -11.38 35.39 11.97
C ASP A 945 -12.54 35.41 10.98
N GLU A 946 -12.57 36.40 10.09
CA GLU A 946 -13.53 36.47 9.00
C GLU A 946 -13.31 35.33 8.01
N VAL A 947 -12.08 35.07 7.57
CA VAL A 947 -11.76 33.96 6.67
C VAL A 947 -12.04 32.61 7.35
N LYS A 948 -11.70 32.48 8.64
CA LYS A 948 -12.01 31.26 9.42
C LYS A 948 -13.51 30.97 9.52
N SER A 949 -14.36 32.02 9.44
CA SER A 949 -15.81 31.83 9.45
C SER A 949 -16.30 31.03 8.22
N TYR A 950 -15.62 31.18 7.07
CA TYR A 950 -15.94 30.51 5.81
C TYR A 950 -15.26 29.14 5.64
N VAL A 951 -14.31 28.76 6.48
CA VAL A 951 -13.67 27.44 6.46
C VAL A 951 -14.70 26.36 6.81
N THR A 952 -14.81 25.35 5.95
CA THR A 952 -15.77 24.23 6.11
C THR A 952 -15.15 23.02 6.80
N GLU A 953 -13.83 22.84 6.71
CA GLU A 953 -13.10 21.69 7.29
C GLU A 953 -12.76 21.90 8.79
N LYS A 954 -13.62 22.60 9.54
CA LYS A 954 -13.39 22.95 10.97
C LYS A 954 -13.24 21.75 11.89
N GLU A 955 -14.02 20.69 11.65
CA GLU A 955 -13.92 19.44 12.42
C GLU A 955 -12.55 18.78 12.25
N LYS A 956 -12.01 18.85 11.05
CA LYS A 956 -10.69 18.31 10.74
C LYS A 956 -9.58 19.12 11.39
N VAL A 957 -9.74 20.42 11.49
CA VAL A 957 -8.82 21.29 12.23
C VAL A 957 -8.84 20.97 13.72
N GLU A 958 -10.02 20.72 14.31
CA GLU A 958 -10.11 20.32 15.72
C GLU A 958 -9.52 18.93 15.97
N SER A 959 -9.77 17.99 15.05
CA SER A 959 -9.11 16.69 15.09
C SER A 959 -7.58 16.82 15.00
N LEU A 960 -7.08 17.72 14.16
CA LEU A 960 -5.65 17.99 14.01
C LEU A 960 -5.05 18.58 15.29
N LYS A 961 -5.73 19.51 15.97
CA LYS A 961 -5.30 20.07 17.26
C LYS A 961 -5.18 18.98 18.32
N THR A 962 -6.20 18.12 18.40
CA THR A 962 -6.22 17.02 19.36
C THR A 962 -5.09 16.02 19.10
N ALA A 963 -4.87 15.69 17.82
CA ALA A 963 -3.81 14.77 17.42
C ALA A 963 -2.41 15.35 17.68
N ILE A 964 -2.21 16.66 17.47
CA ILE A 964 -0.96 17.36 17.81
C ILE A 964 -0.71 17.31 19.31
N SER A 965 -1.73 17.65 20.15
CA SER A 965 -1.58 17.61 21.60
C SER A 965 -1.20 16.22 22.11
N LYS A 966 -1.84 15.17 21.57
CA LYS A 966 -1.51 13.78 21.91
C LYS A 966 -0.11 13.41 21.46
N ALA A 967 0.31 13.88 20.29
CA ALA A 967 1.65 13.62 19.76
C ALA A 967 2.73 14.36 20.58
N GLU A 968 2.42 15.57 21.07
CA GLU A 968 3.32 16.33 21.98
C GLU A 968 3.46 15.64 23.34
N GLU A 969 2.38 15.10 23.87
CA GLU A 969 2.42 14.31 25.11
C GLU A 969 3.28 13.04 24.91
N ASN A 970 3.11 12.36 23.78
CA ASN A 970 3.91 11.19 23.42
C ASN A 970 5.40 11.53 23.23
N LEU A 971 5.68 12.68 22.58
CA LEU A 971 7.03 13.21 22.45
C LEU A 971 7.66 13.55 23.80
N ALA A 972 6.88 14.13 24.72
CA ALA A 972 7.35 14.47 26.08
C ALA A 972 7.70 13.21 26.87
N LYS A 973 6.87 12.17 26.76
CA LYS A 973 7.13 10.88 27.42
C LYS A 973 8.37 10.17 26.85
N ALA A 974 8.53 10.18 25.52
CA ALA A 974 9.73 9.67 24.89
C ALA A 974 10.99 10.41 25.34
N LYS A 975 10.89 11.74 25.48
CA LYS A 975 11.98 12.60 25.92
C LYS A 975 12.36 12.36 27.38
N GLU A 976 11.39 12.08 28.26
CA GLU A 976 11.70 11.71 29.66
C GLU A 976 12.64 10.50 29.74
N VAL A 977 12.45 9.53 28.83
CA VAL A 977 13.33 8.35 28.76
C VAL A 977 14.69 8.71 28.15
N ASP A 978 14.71 9.55 27.07
CA ASP A 978 15.96 10.08 26.51
C ASP A 978 16.79 10.81 27.57
N ASP A 979 16.16 11.64 28.40
CA ASP A 979 16.81 12.41 29.46
C ASP A 979 17.38 11.47 30.57
N LEU A 980 16.66 10.40 30.90
CA LEU A 980 17.12 9.39 31.86
C LEU A 980 18.33 8.59 31.32
N ILE A 981 18.33 8.25 30.04
CA ILE A 981 19.45 7.57 29.40
C ILE A 981 20.69 8.47 29.39
N ASN A 982 20.51 9.75 29.02
CA ASN A 982 21.59 10.73 28.98
C ASN A 982 22.17 11.05 30.38
N ALA A 983 21.42 10.74 31.45
CA ALA A 983 21.88 10.89 32.83
C ALA A 983 22.71 9.70 33.33
N LEU A 984 22.76 8.59 32.58
CA LEU A 984 23.62 7.46 32.90
C LEU A 984 25.10 7.85 32.67
N PRO A 985 26.03 7.30 33.44
CA PRO A 985 27.44 7.58 33.25
C PRO A 985 27.95 7.02 31.91
N GLU A 986 28.86 7.73 31.23
CA GLU A 986 29.46 7.29 29.96
C GLU A 986 30.09 5.88 30.04
N LYS A 987 30.49 5.47 31.24
CA LYS A 987 31.05 4.15 31.49
C LYS A 987 30.25 3.47 32.56
N ILE A 988 29.35 2.57 32.14
CA ILE A 988 28.49 1.80 33.02
C ILE A 988 29.35 0.82 33.82
N THR A 989 29.13 0.77 35.11
CA THR A 989 29.77 -0.20 36.04
C THR A 989 28.71 -1.04 36.74
N GLU A 990 29.14 -2.05 37.52
CA GLU A 990 28.22 -2.94 38.27
C GLU A 990 27.38 -2.17 39.30
N SER A 991 27.87 -1.02 39.79
CA SER A 991 27.11 -0.16 40.71
C SER A 991 25.96 0.62 40.03
N ASP A 992 25.97 0.71 38.72
CA ASP A 992 24.96 1.46 37.95
C ASP A 992 23.81 0.55 37.45
N TYR A 993 23.89 -0.75 37.78
CA TYR A 993 22.93 -1.76 37.30
C TYR A 993 21.48 -1.39 37.60
N GLU A 994 21.18 -0.95 38.82
CA GLU A 994 19.82 -0.55 39.21
C GLU A 994 19.34 0.67 38.44
N ALA A 995 20.23 1.62 38.15
CA ALA A 995 19.91 2.79 37.35
C ALA A 995 19.61 2.41 35.89
N VAL A 996 20.41 1.52 35.32
CA VAL A 996 20.17 1.03 33.95
C VAL A 996 18.87 0.22 33.87
N LEU A 997 18.61 -0.61 34.88
CA LEU A 997 17.38 -1.39 34.95
C LEU A 997 16.14 -0.49 35.03
N SER A 998 16.19 0.55 35.85
CA SER A 998 15.11 1.55 35.97
C SER A 998 14.84 2.30 34.66
N VAL A 999 15.90 2.66 33.95
CA VAL A 999 15.73 3.29 32.62
C VAL A 999 15.10 2.33 31.62
N LYS A 1000 15.52 1.07 31.65
CA LYS A 1000 14.92 0.04 30.79
C LYS A 1000 13.44 -0.19 31.10
N GLU A 1001 13.06 -0.25 32.37
CA GLU A 1001 11.65 -0.35 32.76
C GLU A 1001 10.84 0.84 32.21
N LYS A 1002 11.37 2.06 32.33
CA LYS A 1002 10.74 3.26 31.82
C LYS A 1002 10.61 3.26 30.28
N TYR A 1003 11.57 2.72 29.60
CA TYR A 1003 11.48 2.53 28.13
C TYR A 1003 10.43 1.47 27.77
N ASP A 1004 10.38 0.37 28.49
CA ASP A 1004 9.43 -0.71 28.23
C ASP A 1004 7.97 -0.27 28.51
N GLU A 1005 7.75 0.68 29.44
CA GLU A 1005 6.45 1.31 29.71
C GLU A 1005 5.94 2.20 28.56
N LEU A 1006 6.81 2.66 27.64
CA LEU A 1006 6.37 3.47 26.51
C LEU A 1006 5.52 2.67 25.53
N THR A 1007 4.43 3.28 25.08
CA THR A 1007 3.61 2.74 24.00
C THR A 1007 4.33 2.83 22.65
N ASP A 1008 3.85 2.10 21.64
CA ASP A 1008 4.44 2.13 20.30
C ASP A 1008 4.41 3.54 19.69
N ASP A 1009 3.35 4.31 19.94
CA ASP A 1009 3.26 5.69 19.50
C ASP A 1009 4.28 6.61 20.19
N GLN A 1010 4.59 6.37 21.43
CA GLN A 1010 5.62 7.10 22.19
C GLN A 1010 7.03 6.70 21.70
N LYS A 1011 7.26 5.41 21.47
CA LYS A 1011 8.51 4.90 20.89
C LYS A 1011 8.80 5.44 19.51
N GLY A 1012 7.77 5.78 18.73
CA GLY A 1012 7.92 6.43 17.43
C GLY A 1012 8.56 7.84 17.48
N PHE A 1013 8.54 8.51 18.64
CA PHE A 1013 9.19 9.81 18.87
C PHE A 1013 10.58 9.71 19.50
N TRP A 1014 10.97 8.53 19.90
CA TRP A 1014 12.24 8.31 20.58
C TRP A 1014 13.42 8.61 19.66
N SER A 1015 14.47 9.20 20.19
CA SER A 1015 15.56 9.76 19.38
C SER A 1015 16.91 9.07 19.54
N ILE A 1016 17.05 8.19 20.54
CA ILE A 1016 18.31 7.47 20.80
C ILE A 1016 18.22 6.09 20.17
N SER A 1017 19.09 5.78 19.21
CA SER A 1017 19.27 4.39 18.75
C SER A 1017 20.43 3.74 19.47
N TYR A 1018 20.19 2.55 20.02
CA TYR A 1018 21.19 1.70 20.64
C TYR A 1018 22.23 1.18 19.65
#